data_ec9d2f877735d44c06c0b1062d806187
#
_entry.id   ec9d2f877735d44c06c0b1062d806187
#
_cell.length_a   1.000
_cell.length_b   1.000
_cell.length_c   1.000
_cell.angle_alpha   90.00
_cell.angle_beta   90.00
_cell.angle_gamma   90.00
#
_symmetry.space_group_name_H-M   'P 1'
#
loop_
_entity.id
_entity.type
_entity.pdbx_description
1 polymer ?
#
loop_
_entity_poly.entity_id
_entity_poly.type
_entity_poly.pdbx_seq_one_letter_code
_entity_poly.pdbx_strand_id
1 'polypeptide(L)'
;MTKQFSMELAGRTLMVEVGRVAAQANGAAFMHYGDTVVLSTATASEKPRDGIDFFPLSVEYEEKLYAVGKIPGGYLKREGKPSENAILTDRVIDRPMRPLFPKDYRNDVALNNLVMSVDPDCSPELTAMLGSAIATAISDIPFDGPTASTMVGLIDGEFVINPTSAQKEVSDLALTVASTREKVIMIEAGANEVPEDVMLEAIFKAHEVNQEIIKFIDTIVAECGKEKHDYEHHIVDPEMYDDMVAFITPEAMEEAVFTDDKQTREANIRAIEEKLEERYAENEEWLAQIGEAVYAFQKKTVRKMILKDHKRPDGRDIKQIRPLHAEVDCLPRVHGSALFQRGQTQVMTVTTLGSLSEAQRLDGIDVTETTKRYMHHYNFPSYSVGETRPSRGPGRREIGHGALAERALVPVLPSEEEFPYAIRTVSEIMESNGSTSQGSICASSLSLMAAGVPVKAPVAGISVGLVTGEGDDDYIILTDIQGLEDFFGDMDFKVAGTDKGITAIQMDIKIHGLTEQIIREAIARTKEAITHILHDVMNPVIPAARDHVGEFAPKISQYTIDPEKISEVIGKQGKTINGIIDETGVKIDIDESGRIDILSEDQAMIDKAISIIKSIVEPLNVGDIYEGEVVRIMNFGAFVQLSSNKDGMIHISKLSNERVEKVEDVVNIGDKVAVKVLEIDKMGRINLKLEEKIED
;
A
#
# COMPACT_ATOMS: atom_id res chain seq x y z
N MET A 1 27.94 31.22 11.25
CA MET A 1 26.75 32.05 11.47
C MET A 1 25.58 31.35 10.79
N THR A 2 24.45 31.26 11.47
CA THR A 2 23.20 30.75 10.86
C THR A 2 22.74 31.70 9.76
N LYS A 3 22.44 31.17 8.59
CA LYS A 3 21.79 31.89 7.49
C LYS A 3 20.36 31.39 7.34
N GLN A 4 19.45 32.29 6.98
CA GLN A 4 18.03 32.01 6.85
C GLN A 4 17.53 32.47 5.48
N PHE A 5 16.77 31.60 4.82
CA PHE A 5 16.16 31.84 3.51
C PHE A 5 14.68 31.51 3.57
N SER A 6 13.85 32.23 2.84
CA SER A 6 12.42 31.95 2.79
C SER A 6 11.80 32.29 1.44
N MET A 7 10.73 31.53 1.10
CA MET A 7 9.84 31.80 -0.03
C MET A 7 8.40 31.48 0.35
N GLU A 8 7.46 32.06 -0.38
CA GLU A 8 6.05 31.65 -0.28
C GLU A 8 5.79 30.47 -1.24
N LEU A 9 5.24 29.39 -0.70
CA LEU A 9 4.89 28.18 -1.45
C LEU A 9 3.44 27.77 -1.15
N ALA A 10 2.57 27.83 -2.14
CA ALA A 10 1.14 27.51 -2.00
C ALA A 10 0.45 28.28 -0.84
N GLY A 11 0.77 29.57 -0.68
CA GLY A 11 0.20 30.45 0.35
C GLY A 11 0.72 30.21 1.77
N ARG A 12 1.82 29.46 1.93
CA ARG A 12 2.47 29.18 3.22
C ARG A 12 3.97 29.42 3.10
N THR A 13 4.58 29.89 4.18
CA THR A 13 6.01 30.19 4.19
C THR A 13 6.84 28.91 4.26
N LEU A 14 7.71 28.69 3.27
CA LEU A 14 8.80 27.72 3.30
C LEU A 14 10.07 28.46 3.72
N MET A 15 10.69 28.04 4.84
CA MET A 15 11.91 28.63 5.37
C MET A 15 12.98 27.59 5.60
N VAL A 16 14.23 27.96 5.36
CA VAL A 16 15.41 27.10 5.54
C VAL A 16 16.43 27.82 6.38
N GLU A 17 16.93 27.16 7.44
CA GLU A 17 18.07 27.64 8.22
C GLU A 17 19.28 26.74 7.96
N VAL A 18 20.38 27.33 7.55
CA VAL A 18 21.66 26.63 7.30
C VAL A 18 22.69 27.06 8.35
N GLY A 19 23.43 26.08 8.89
CA GLY A 19 24.46 26.32 9.90
C GLY A 19 23.96 26.52 11.34
N ARG A 20 22.69 26.19 11.61
CA ARG A 20 22.11 26.26 12.96
C ARG A 20 22.41 25.01 13.80
N VAL A 21 22.26 23.83 13.20
CA VAL A 21 22.39 22.53 13.86
C VAL A 21 23.14 21.57 12.94
N ALA A 22 23.52 20.39 13.46
CA ALA A 22 24.15 19.30 12.73
C ALA A 22 25.44 19.70 11.96
N ALA A 23 26.29 20.49 12.56
CA ALA A 23 27.51 21.05 11.95
C ALA A 23 28.55 20.02 11.53
N GLN A 24 28.46 18.77 11.97
CA GLN A 24 29.36 17.67 11.58
C GLN A 24 28.91 16.94 10.31
N ALA A 25 27.66 17.14 9.86
CA ALA A 25 27.21 16.62 8.58
C ALA A 25 27.86 17.37 7.42
N ASN A 26 28.05 16.71 6.26
CA ASN A 26 28.54 17.38 5.06
C ASN A 26 27.62 18.52 4.62
N GLY A 27 26.29 18.32 4.76
CA GLY A 27 25.26 19.33 4.58
C GLY A 27 24.12 19.16 5.55
N ALA A 28 23.51 20.25 5.99
CA ALA A 28 22.35 20.25 6.88
C ALA A 28 21.40 21.40 6.57
N ALA A 29 20.11 21.08 6.44
CA ALA A 29 19.01 22.02 6.24
C ALA A 29 17.98 21.85 7.36
N PHE A 30 17.73 22.89 8.15
CA PHE A 30 16.69 22.93 9.15
C PHE A 30 15.48 23.59 8.54
N MET A 31 14.53 22.74 8.11
CA MET A 31 13.40 23.14 7.28
C MET A 31 12.18 23.50 8.10
N HIS A 32 11.48 24.54 7.66
CA HIS A 32 10.17 24.93 8.18
C HIS A 32 9.21 25.11 7.02
N TYR A 33 8.06 24.46 7.04
CA TYR A 33 6.95 24.71 6.14
C TYR A 33 5.69 24.89 6.97
N GLY A 34 5.20 26.12 7.09
CA GLY A 34 4.29 26.45 8.17
C GLY A 34 4.90 26.11 9.52
N ASP A 35 4.16 25.40 10.37
CA ASP A 35 4.63 24.90 11.67
C ASP A 35 5.26 23.48 11.58
N THR A 36 5.31 22.87 10.39
CA THR A 36 6.07 21.62 10.18
C THR A 36 7.56 21.91 10.16
N VAL A 37 8.32 21.16 10.98
CA VAL A 37 9.77 21.29 11.10
C VAL A 37 10.44 19.93 10.86
N VAL A 38 11.39 19.90 9.91
CA VAL A 38 12.20 18.72 9.58
C VAL A 38 13.67 19.10 9.55
N LEU A 39 14.51 18.34 10.26
CA LEU A 39 15.96 18.40 10.10
C LEU A 39 16.38 17.39 9.05
N SER A 40 16.92 17.87 7.94
CA SER A 40 17.50 17.05 6.87
C SER A 40 19.01 17.19 6.85
N THR A 41 19.72 16.06 6.82
CA THR A 41 21.19 16.02 6.78
C THR A 41 21.67 15.10 5.66
N ALA A 42 22.81 15.45 5.07
CA ALA A 42 23.55 14.64 4.12
C ALA A 42 24.96 14.41 4.65
N THR A 43 25.36 13.14 4.70
CA THR A 43 26.67 12.73 5.21
C THR A 43 27.27 11.66 4.29
N ALA A 44 28.54 11.79 3.94
CA ALA A 44 29.26 10.79 3.14
C ALA A 44 30.46 10.26 3.90
N SER A 45 30.84 8.98 3.64
CA SER A 45 32.10 8.42 4.10
C SER A 45 33.29 9.05 3.35
N GLU A 46 34.46 9.07 3.98
CA GLU A 46 35.69 9.59 3.34
C GLU A 46 36.20 8.67 2.22
N LYS A 47 35.89 7.37 2.31
CA LYS A 47 36.33 6.34 1.34
C LYS A 47 35.20 5.31 1.15
N PRO A 48 35.18 4.62 0.00
CA PRO A 48 34.32 3.47 -0.21
C PRO A 48 34.70 2.31 0.71
N ARG A 49 33.76 1.43 0.99
CA ARG A 49 34.04 0.14 1.67
C ARG A 49 34.72 -0.82 0.71
N ASP A 50 35.63 -1.66 1.24
CA ASP A 50 36.31 -2.68 0.43
C ASP A 50 35.30 -3.63 -0.24
N GLY A 51 35.49 -3.87 -1.53
CA GLY A 51 34.71 -4.83 -2.30
C GLY A 51 33.26 -4.39 -2.63
N ILE A 52 32.95 -3.09 -2.51
CA ILE A 52 31.61 -2.57 -2.90
C ILE A 52 31.54 -2.31 -4.42
N ASP A 53 30.51 -2.86 -5.06
CA ASP A 53 30.28 -2.81 -6.50
C ASP A 53 29.08 -1.93 -6.89
N PHE A 54 28.40 -1.30 -5.92
CA PHE A 54 27.23 -0.44 -6.12
C PHE A 54 27.34 0.86 -5.31
N PHE A 55 26.52 1.85 -5.63
CA PHE A 55 26.41 3.10 -4.87
C PHE A 55 25.53 2.91 -3.62
N PRO A 56 26.12 2.97 -2.39
CA PRO A 56 25.40 2.72 -1.16
C PRO A 56 24.73 4.00 -0.61
N LEU A 57 23.59 4.39 -1.18
CA LEU A 57 22.74 5.45 -0.66
C LEU A 57 21.76 4.89 0.36
N SER A 58 21.78 5.42 1.57
CA SER A 58 20.78 5.18 2.62
C SER A 58 19.95 6.43 2.84
N VAL A 59 18.63 6.29 2.79
CA VAL A 59 17.69 7.35 3.13
C VAL A 59 16.86 6.89 4.32
N GLU A 60 16.78 7.74 5.34
CA GLU A 60 16.03 7.49 6.57
C GLU A 60 15.11 8.68 6.84
N TYR A 61 13.82 8.40 6.96
CA TYR A 61 12.80 9.34 7.39
C TYR A 61 12.27 8.90 8.76
N GLU A 62 12.54 9.69 9.78
CA GLU A 62 12.25 9.34 11.16
C GLU A 62 11.04 10.11 11.66
N GLU A 63 9.94 9.39 11.84
CA GLU A 63 8.74 9.89 12.49
C GLU A 63 8.92 9.85 14.02
N LYS A 64 8.80 11.02 14.66
CA LYS A 64 8.85 11.14 16.11
C LYS A 64 7.47 11.54 16.63
N LEU A 65 6.88 10.71 17.49
CA LEU A 65 5.53 10.97 18.02
C LEU A 65 5.43 12.26 18.84
N TYR A 66 6.56 12.75 19.40
CA TYR A 66 6.57 14.07 20.02
C TYR A 66 6.25 15.21 19.05
N ALA A 67 6.47 15.03 17.75
CA ALA A 67 6.16 16.02 16.71
C ALA A 67 4.65 16.35 16.63
N VAL A 68 3.81 15.42 17.11
CA VAL A 68 2.35 15.57 17.24
C VAL A 68 1.88 15.49 18.69
N GLY A 69 2.79 15.70 19.66
CA GLY A 69 2.46 15.74 21.09
C GLY A 69 2.06 14.40 21.70
N LYS A 70 2.42 13.27 21.06
CA LYS A 70 2.09 11.92 21.52
C LYS A 70 3.30 11.23 22.21
N ILE A 71 3.00 10.36 23.17
CA ILE A 71 3.95 9.40 23.72
C ILE A 71 3.70 8.03 23.05
N PRO A 72 4.75 7.31 22.57
CA PRO A 72 4.58 6.01 21.96
C PRO A 72 3.75 5.03 22.79
N GLY A 73 2.78 4.36 22.17
CA GLY A 73 1.81 3.47 22.83
C GLY A 73 2.42 2.20 23.41
N GLY A 74 3.53 1.71 22.83
CA GLY A 74 4.19 0.48 23.22
C GLY A 74 4.74 0.49 24.66
N TYR A 75 5.08 -0.70 25.18
CA TYR A 75 5.56 -0.88 26.56
C TYR A 75 6.81 -0.04 26.88
N LEU A 76 7.76 0.06 25.95
CA LEU A 76 9.01 0.80 26.12
C LEU A 76 8.83 2.33 26.04
N LYS A 77 7.65 2.83 25.63
CA LYS A 77 7.39 4.25 25.43
C LYS A 77 8.44 4.95 24.55
N ARG A 78 8.92 4.23 23.54
CA ARG A 78 9.91 4.68 22.57
C ARG A 78 9.51 4.18 21.18
N GLU A 79 9.82 4.96 20.16
CA GLU A 79 9.66 4.55 18.76
C GLU A 79 10.48 3.27 18.50
N GLY A 80 9.88 2.34 17.75
CA GLY A 80 10.46 1.07 17.37
C GLY A 80 11.03 1.07 15.96
N LYS A 81 10.60 0.09 15.14
CA LYS A 81 10.93 0.03 13.71
C LYS A 81 10.23 1.18 12.98
N PRO A 82 10.79 1.65 11.84
CA PRO A 82 10.11 2.61 10.99
C PRO A 82 8.69 2.15 10.65
N SER A 83 7.74 3.08 10.59
CA SER A 83 6.38 2.83 10.13
C SER A 83 6.37 2.49 8.63
N GLU A 84 5.27 1.93 8.13
CA GLU A 84 5.09 1.73 6.69
C GLU A 84 5.21 3.07 5.94
N ASN A 85 4.60 4.14 6.44
CA ASN A 85 4.69 5.47 5.87
C ASN A 85 6.12 6.00 5.84
N ALA A 86 6.90 5.81 6.91
CA ALA A 86 8.31 6.20 6.94
C ALA A 86 9.12 5.48 5.86
N ILE A 87 8.93 4.17 5.68
CA ILE A 87 9.60 3.38 4.64
C ILE A 87 9.20 3.84 3.23
N LEU A 88 7.94 4.18 3.02
CA LEU A 88 7.46 4.69 1.74
C LEU A 88 8.05 6.07 1.45
N THR A 89 8.13 6.94 2.45
CA THR A 89 8.75 8.27 2.34
C THR A 89 10.25 8.17 2.05
N ASP A 90 10.99 7.25 2.69
CA ASP A 90 12.39 6.95 2.34
C ASP A 90 12.54 6.71 0.84
N ARG A 91 11.65 5.90 0.26
CA ARG A 91 11.67 5.54 -1.16
C ARG A 91 11.30 6.72 -2.07
N VAL A 92 10.37 7.57 -1.65
CA VAL A 92 9.98 8.79 -2.40
C VAL A 92 11.13 9.81 -2.41
N ILE A 93 11.93 9.88 -1.35
CA ILE A 93 13.14 10.73 -1.29
C ILE A 93 14.28 10.11 -2.12
N ASP A 94 14.54 8.81 -1.99
CA ASP A 94 15.63 8.10 -2.69
C ASP A 94 15.53 8.24 -4.22
N ARG A 95 14.34 8.00 -4.78
CA ARG A 95 14.13 7.89 -6.24
C ARG A 95 14.57 9.13 -7.03
N PRO A 96 14.24 10.37 -6.69
CA PRO A 96 14.70 11.55 -7.42
C PRO A 96 16.15 11.92 -7.13
N MET A 97 16.72 11.45 -6.00
CA MET A 97 18.08 11.80 -5.59
C MET A 97 19.12 10.88 -6.21
N ARG A 98 18.89 9.57 -6.18
CA ARG A 98 19.83 8.54 -6.59
C ARG A 98 20.39 8.72 -8.02
N PRO A 99 19.60 9.04 -9.05
CA PRO A 99 20.12 9.21 -10.42
C PRO A 99 21.09 10.38 -10.61
N LEU A 100 21.13 11.30 -9.66
CA LEU A 100 21.94 12.53 -9.73
C LEU A 100 23.32 12.41 -9.07
N PHE A 101 23.62 11.27 -8.45
CA PHE A 101 24.98 10.95 -8.02
C PHE A 101 25.79 10.36 -9.20
N PRO A 102 27.11 10.57 -9.24
CA PRO A 102 27.94 9.97 -10.28
C PRO A 102 27.83 8.44 -10.27
N LYS A 103 27.78 7.83 -11.46
CA LYS A 103 27.57 6.38 -11.60
C LYS A 103 28.71 5.52 -11.04
N ASP A 104 29.89 6.08 -10.96
CA ASP A 104 31.11 5.47 -10.46
C ASP A 104 31.44 5.85 -9.00
N TYR A 105 30.56 6.61 -8.33
CA TYR A 105 30.72 6.97 -6.93
C TYR A 105 30.34 5.79 -6.02
N ARG A 106 31.23 5.44 -5.08
CA ARG A 106 31.07 4.25 -4.21
C ARG A 106 31.15 4.56 -2.72
N ASN A 107 31.37 5.82 -2.31
CA ASN A 107 31.33 6.19 -0.91
C ASN A 107 29.90 6.01 -0.36
N ASP A 108 29.78 5.60 0.91
CA ASP A 108 28.49 5.55 1.59
C ASP A 108 27.92 6.97 1.71
N VAL A 109 26.64 7.13 1.36
CA VAL A 109 25.91 8.37 1.59
C VAL A 109 24.67 8.07 2.43
N ALA A 110 24.47 8.86 3.49
CA ALA A 110 23.30 8.81 4.34
C ALA A 110 22.56 10.14 4.31
N LEU A 111 21.27 10.08 3.91
CA LEU A 111 20.32 11.19 4.00
C LEU A 111 19.37 10.90 5.17
N ASN A 112 19.47 11.68 6.25
CA ASN A 112 18.61 11.50 7.41
C ASN A 112 17.64 12.68 7.53
N ASN A 113 16.36 12.37 7.68
CA ASN A 113 15.28 13.33 7.82
C ASN A 113 14.55 13.07 9.14
N LEU A 114 14.68 13.99 10.08
CA LEU A 114 14.08 13.90 11.40
C LEU A 114 12.88 14.84 11.49
N VAL A 115 11.67 14.29 11.59
CA VAL A 115 10.44 15.08 11.77
C VAL A 115 10.33 15.52 13.22
N MET A 116 10.34 16.82 13.46
CA MET A 116 10.39 17.43 14.80
C MET A 116 9.12 18.16 15.22
N SER A 117 8.33 18.63 14.25
CA SER A 117 7.01 19.24 14.47
C SER A 117 6.15 18.99 13.22
N VAL A 118 4.85 18.79 13.37
CA VAL A 118 3.91 18.56 12.26
C VAL A 118 2.76 19.56 12.35
N ASP A 119 2.60 20.32 11.28
CA ASP A 119 1.40 21.04 10.92
C ASP A 119 0.61 20.17 9.93
N PRO A 120 -0.62 19.73 10.24
CA PRO A 120 -1.40 18.86 9.36
C PRO A 120 -1.59 19.39 7.94
N ASP A 121 -1.55 20.72 7.75
CA ASP A 121 -1.71 21.36 6.45
C ASP A 121 -0.39 21.51 5.67
N CYS A 122 0.74 21.13 6.27
CA CYS A 122 2.07 21.26 5.69
C CYS A 122 2.78 19.91 5.73
N SER A 123 2.80 19.15 4.61
CA SER A 123 3.35 17.80 4.54
C SER A 123 4.80 17.70 5.04
N PRO A 124 5.07 16.88 6.07
CA PRO A 124 6.43 16.61 6.52
C PRO A 124 7.24 15.81 5.49
N GLU A 125 6.60 14.96 4.67
CA GLU A 125 7.24 14.19 3.61
C GLU A 125 7.79 15.12 2.52
N LEU A 126 6.97 16.07 2.05
CA LEU A 126 7.41 17.08 1.08
C LEU A 126 8.54 17.95 1.65
N THR A 127 8.42 18.32 2.92
CA THR A 127 9.43 19.12 3.63
C THR A 127 10.76 18.36 3.71
N ALA A 128 10.72 17.04 3.95
CA ALA A 128 11.88 16.16 3.96
C ALA A 128 12.52 15.98 2.57
N MET A 129 11.70 15.86 1.51
CA MET A 129 12.18 15.79 0.12
C MET A 129 12.98 17.06 -0.23
N LEU A 130 12.42 18.23 0.05
CA LEU A 130 13.08 19.52 -0.20
C LEU A 130 14.31 19.69 0.69
N GLY A 131 14.22 19.29 1.95
CA GLY A 131 15.34 19.36 2.90
C GLY A 131 16.51 18.45 2.48
N SER A 132 16.24 17.23 2.03
CA SER A 132 17.27 16.32 1.51
C SER A 132 17.95 16.87 0.27
N ALA A 133 17.17 17.44 -0.66
CA ALA A 133 17.70 18.08 -1.86
C ALA A 133 18.62 19.27 -1.52
N ILE A 134 18.20 20.14 -0.61
CA ILE A 134 18.99 21.31 -0.17
C ILE A 134 20.24 20.86 0.59
N ALA A 135 20.11 19.95 1.59
CA ALA A 135 21.23 19.48 2.39
C ALA A 135 22.32 18.85 1.50
N THR A 136 21.94 18.06 0.49
CA THR A 136 22.89 17.45 -0.46
C THR A 136 23.48 18.48 -1.41
N ALA A 137 22.69 19.42 -1.93
CA ALA A 137 23.15 20.43 -2.86
C ALA A 137 24.18 21.38 -2.24
N ILE A 138 23.99 21.80 -0.98
CA ILE A 138 24.94 22.69 -0.26
C ILE A 138 26.14 21.93 0.31
N SER A 139 26.13 20.58 0.36
CA SER A 139 27.25 19.76 0.85
C SER A 139 28.42 19.73 -0.14
N ASP A 140 29.53 19.18 0.29
CA ASP A 140 30.67 18.85 -0.56
C ASP A 140 30.54 17.49 -1.27
N ILE A 141 29.43 16.76 -1.08
CA ILE A 141 29.16 15.48 -1.73
C ILE A 141 28.91 15.67 -3.23
N PRO A 142 29.53 14.89 -4.14
CA PRO A 142 29.27 14.92 -5.58
C PRO A 142 27.80 14.66 -5.89
N PHE A 143 27.11 15.64 -6.44
CA PHE A 143 25.66 15.58 -6.70
C PHE A 143 25.27 16.59 -7.78
N ASP A 144 24.63 16.12 -8.85
CA ASP A 144 24.18 16.93 -10.00
C ASP A 144 22.71 17.40 -9.86
N GLY A 145 22.41 17.92 -8.68
CA GLY A 145 21.12 18.54 -8.36
C GLY A 145 21.16 20.08 -8.44
N PRO A 146 20.20 20.75 -7.82
CA PRO A 146 19.17 20.24 -6.92
C PRO A 146 17.98 19.59 -7.63
N THR A 147 17.15 18.91 -6.83
CA THR A 147 15.77 18.57 -7.18
C THR A 147 14.81 19.44 -6.40
N ALA A 148 13.60 19.63 -6.92
CA ALA A 148 12.47 20.14 -6.18
C ALA A 148 11.27 19.22 -6.34
N SER A 149 10.37 19.26 -5.36
CA SER A 149 9.20 18.42 -5.32
C SER A 149 7.96 19.22 -4.96
N THR A 150 6.82 18.83 -5.54
CA THR A 150 5.52 19.44 -5.30
C THR A 150 4.45 18.37 -5.25
N MET A 151 3.45 18.53 -4.37
CA MET A 151 2.23 17.74 -4.34
C MET A 151 1.12 18.47 -5.09
N VAL A 152 0.27 17.70 -5.81
CA VAL A 152 -0.90 18.24 -6.53
C VAL A 152 -2.12 17.41 -6.19
N GLY A 153 -3.18 18.10 -5.77
CA GLY A 153 -4.53 17.58 -5.65
C GLY A 153 -5.42 18.01 -6.82
N LEU A 154 -6.54 17.33 -6.99
CA LEU A 154 -7.59 17.66 -7.96
C LEU A 154 -8.93 17.73 -7.22
N ILE A 155 -9.54 18.91 -7.13
CA ILE A 155 -10.79 19.16 -6.41
C ILE A 155 -11.75 19.90 -7.35
N ASP A 156 -12.90 19.36 -7.61
CA ASP A 156 -13.91 19.95 -8.52
C ASP A 156 -13.35 20.35 -9.90
N GLY A 157 -12.36 19.57 -10.38
CA GLY A 157 -11.69 19.81 -11.66
C GLY A 157 -10.57 20.85 -11.63
N GLU A 158 -10.25 21.43 -10.47
CA GLU A 158 -9.18 22.44 -10.29
C GLU A 158 -7.97 21.82 -9.59
N PHE A 159 -6.75 22.15 -10.08
CA PHE A 159 -5.51 21.70 -9.46
C PHE A 159 -5.16 22.54 -8.22
N VAL A 160 -4.88 21.85 -7.12
CA VAL A 160 -4.45 22.45 -5.86
C VAL A 160 -3.02 22.06 -5.56
N ILE A 161 -2.12 23.05 -5.44
CA ILE A 161 -0.71 22.83 -5.10
C ILE A 161 -0.57 22.64 -3.59
N ASN A 162 0.12 21.60 -3.19
CA ASN A 162 0.36 21.22 -1.79
C ASN A 162 -0.93 21.27 -0.96
N PRO A 163 -1.92 20.40 -1.25
CA PRO A 163 -3.23 20.47 -0.62
C PRO A 163 -3.13 20.33 0.91
N THR A 164 -3.99 21.05 1.64
CA THR A 164 -4.17 20.92 3.09
C THR A 164 -4.82 19.58 3.43
N SER A 165 -4.86 19.20 4.72
CA SER A 165 -5.51 17.96 5.17
C SER A 165 -6.97 17.87 4.70
N ALA A 166 -7.76 18.91 4.91
CA ALA A 166 -9.15 18.95 4.46
C ALA A 166 -9.30 18.85 2.93
N GLN A 167 -8.36 19.40 2.17
CA GLN A 167 -8.34 19.31 0.72
C GLN A 167 -7.93 17.93 0.22
N LYS A 168 -7.03 17.23 0.92
CA LYS A 168 -6.65 15.84 0.60
C LYS A 168 -7.83 14.89 0.72
N GLU A 169 -8.68 15.04 1.72
CA GLU A 169 -9.85 14.18 1.97
C GLU A 169 -10.88 14.20 0.81
N VAL A 170 -10.98 15.32 0.09
CA VAL A 170 -11.95 15.49 -1.02
C VAL A 170 -11.30 15.48 -2.40
N SER A 171 -10.00 15.25 -2.46
CA SER A 171 -9.25 15.28 -3.71
C SER A 171 -9.33 13.96 -4.48
N ASP A 172 -9.58 14.04 -5.79
CA ASP A 172 -9.52 12.88 -6.68
C ASP A 172 -8.09 12.49 -7.08
N LEU A 173 -7.09 13.26 -6.65
CA LEU A 173 -5.70 13.05 -7.03
C LEU A 173 -4.77 13.31 -5.83
N ALA A 174 -3.86 12.38 -5.58
CA ALA A 174 -2.72 12.53 -4.70
C ALA A 174 -1.45 12.31 -5.54
N LEU A 175 -0.93 13.36 -6.15
CA LEU A 175 0.22 13.32 -7.05
C LEU A 175 1.42 14.00 -6.39
N THR A 176 2.58 13.35 -6.43
CA THR A 176 3.88 13.93 -6.08
C THR A 176 4.79 13.88 -7.30
N VAL A 177 5.36 15.02 -7.66
CA VAL A 177 6.30 15.15 -8.78
C VAL A 177 7.59 15.78 -8.28
N ALA A 178 8.71 15.12 -8.59
CA ALA A 178 10.04 15.73 -8.45
C ALA A 178 10.62 16.11 -9.81
N SER A 179 11.35 17.20 -9.86
CA SER A 179 11.96 17.72 -11.08
C SER A 179 13.40 18.17 -10.85
N THR A 180 14.21 18.07 -11.91
CA THR A 180 15.47 18.79 -12.06
C THR A 180 15.20 20.17 -12.71
N ARG A 181 16.24 20.91 -13.07
CA ARG A 181 16.09 22.22 -13.74
C ARG A 181 15.34 22.15 -15.06
N GLU A 182 15.36 21.02 -15.75
CA GLU A 182 14.83 20.90 -17.11
C GLU A 182 13.77 19.80 -17.24
N LYS A 183 13.82 18.77 -16.41
CA LYS A 183 13.08 17.52 -16.63
C LYS A 183 12.37 17.02 -15.38
N VAL A 184 11.34 16.22 -15.58
CA VAL A 184 10.68 15.46 -14.49
C VAL A 184 11.52 14.24 -14.17
N ILE A 185 11.85 14.04 -12.88
CA ILE A 185 12.72 12.95 -12.43
C ILE A 185 12.00 11.88 -11.60
N MET A 186 10.84 12.19 -11.03
CA MET A 186 10.02 11.24 -10.28
C MET A 186 8.54 11.62 -10.35
N ILE A 187 7.69 10.61 -10.51
CA ILE A 187 6.23 10.73 -10.44
C ILE A 187 5.72 9.62 -9.54
N GLU A 188 4.87 9.97 -8.58
CA GLU A 188 4.11 9.02 -7.78
C GLU A 188 2.68 9.55 -7.61
N ALA A 189 1.67 8.74 -7.95
CA ALA A 189 0.28 9.14 -7.86
C ALA A 189 -0.62 8.02 -7.34
N GLY A 190 -1.64 8.42 -6.57
CA GLY A 190 -2.88 7.71 -6.37
C GLY A 190 -4.02 8.57 -6.92
N ALA A 191 -5.01 7.98 -7.58
CA ALA A 191 -6.03 8.75 -8.28
C ALA A 191 -7.38 8.01 -8.34
N ASN A 192 -8.48 8.75 -8.29
CA ASN A 192 -9.83 8.23 -8.42
C ASN A 192 -10.23 8.16 -9.91
N GLU A 193 -9.62 7.21 -10.66
CA GLU A 193 -9.88 7.02 -12.10
C GLU A 193 -9.69 8.31 -12.92
N VAL A 194 -8.60 9.05 -12.66
CA VAL A 194 -8.31 10.33 -13.32
C VAL A 194 -7.91 10.08 -14.79
N PRO A 195 -8.52 10.80 -15.77
CA PRO A 195 -8.16 10.70 -17.17
C PRO A 195 -6.69 11.03 -17.43
N GLU A 196 -6.09 10.40 -18.45
CA GLU A 196 -4.67 10.52 -18.77
C GLU A 196 -4.24 11.95 -19.13
N ASP A 197 -5.08 12.70 -19.83
CA ASP A 197 -4.83 14.09 -20.17
C ASP A 197 -4.81 15.01 -18.94
N VAL A 198 -5.74 14.81 -18.01
CA VAL A 198 -5.77 15.54 -16.74
C VAL A 198 -4.56 15.21 -15.87
N MET A 199 -4.17 13.92 -15.84
CA MET A 199 -2.96 13.49 -15.13
C MET A 199 -1.70 14.16 -15.70
N LEU A 200 -1.58 14.24 -17.02
CA LEU A 200 -0.49 14.93 -17.71
C LEU A 200 -0.43 16.41 -17.36
N GLU A 201 -1.58 17.11 -17.38
CA GLU A 201 -1.65 18.53 -16.98
C GLU A 201 -1.20 18.73 -15.53
N ALA A 202 -1.61 17.85 -14.61
CA ALA A 202 -1.20 17.89 -13.21
C ALA A 202 0.32 17.72 -13.05
N ILE A 203 0.93 16.77 -13.78
CA ILE A 203 2.37 16.51 -13.76
C ILE A 203 3.14 17.76 -14.23
N PHE A 204 2.73 18.38 -15.34
CA PHE A 204 3.42 19.54 -15.86
C PHE A 204 3.17 20.79 -15.02
N LYS A 205 1.99 20.91 -14.39
CA LYS A 205 1.73 21.96 -13.41
C LYS A 205 2.66 21.88 -12.20
N ALA A 206 2.88 20.66 -11.69
CA ALA A 206 3.86 20.44 -10.63
C ALA A 206 5.29 20.79 -11.08
N HIS A 207 5.66 20.42 -12.31
CA HIS A 207 6.98 20.74 -12.89
C HIS A 207 7.22 22.25 -12.96
N GLU A 208 6.22 23.05 -13.38
CA GLU A 208 6.30 24.52 -13.37
C GLU A 208 6.59 25.08 -11.97
N VAL A 209 5.86 24.60 -10.94
CA VAL A 209 6.07 25.03 -9.55
C VAL A 209 7.46 24.61 -9.06
N ASN A 210 7.91 23.41 -9.41
CA ASN A 210 9.25 22.92 -9.07
C ASN A 210 10.36 23.83 -9.62
N GLN A 211 10.17 24.46 -10.78
CA GLN A 211 11.17 25.42 -11.34
C GLN A 211 11.34 26.64 -10.44
N GLU A 212 10.27 27.14 -9.81
CA GLU A 212 10.38 28.27 -8.87
C GLU A 212 11.10 27.85 -7.57
N ILE A 213 10.83 26.64 -7.10
CA ILE A 213 11.52 26.09 -5.92
C ILE A 213 13.02 25.88 -6.22
N ILE A 214 13.37 25.39 -7.41
CA ILE A 214 14.76 25.18 -7.82
C ILE A 214 15.52 26.52 -7.85
N LYS A 215 14.92 27.58 -8.39
CA LYS A 215 15.52 28.94 -8.35
C LYS A 215 15.79 29.40 -6.91
N PHE A 216 14.86 29.12 -6.00
CA PHE A 216 15.05 29.41 -4.57
C PHE A 216 16.22 28.60 -3.99
N ILE A 217 16.30 27.28 -4.27
CA ILE A 217 17.40 26.44 -3.82
C ILE A 217 18.74 26.93 -4.38
N ASP A 218 18.78 27.35 -5.64
CA ASP A 218 20.00 27.89 -6.26
C ASP A 218 20.52 29.14 -5.51
N THR A 219 19.65 29.98 -4.96
CA THR A 219 20.09 31.09 -4.10
C THR A 219 20.75 30.62 -2.81
N ILE A 220 20.26 29.53 -2.23
CA ILE A 220 20.84 28.93 -1.02
C ILE A 220 22.21 28.33 -1.34
N VAL A 221 22.29 27.59 -2.45
CA VAL A 221 23.55 26.97 -2.91
C VAL A 221 24.61 28.01 -3.23
N ALA A 222 24.24 29.12 -3.88
CA ALA A 222 25.15 30.22 -4.18
C ALA A 222 25.79 30.84 -2.92
N GLU A 223 25.06 30.88 -1.79
CA GLU A 223 25.53 31.44 -0.54
C GLU A 223 26.15 30.48 0.44
N CYS A 224 25.72 29.20 0.43
CA CYS A 224 26.06 28.17 1.43
C CYS A 224 26.72 26.96 0.84
N GLY A 225 26.74 26.79 -0.49
CA GLY A 225 27.32 25.63 -1.16
C GLY A 225 28.80 25.47 -0.91
N LYS A 226 29.24 24.24 -0.75
CA LYS A 226 30.63 23.85 -0.66
C LYS A 226 31.13 23.35 -2.00
N GLU A 227 32.44 23.43 -2.24
CA GLU A 227 33.11 22.77 -3.36
C GLU A 227 32.95 21.26 -3.20
N LYS A 228 32.59 20.56 -4.29
CA LYS A 228 32.41 19.11 -4.27
C LYS A 228 33.74 18.41 -4.11
N HIS A 229 33.81 17.43 -3.18
CA HIS A 229 35.02 16.68 -2.94
C HIS A 229 35.36 15.75 -4.12
N ASP A 230 36.63 15.52 -4.32
CA ASP A 230 37.14 14.49 -5.23
C ASP A 230 37.00 13.11 -4.60
N TYR A 231 36.88 12.06 -5.42
CA TYR A 231 36.61 10.70 -4.95
C TYR A 231 37.37 9.66 -5.82
N GLU A 232 37.52 8.47 -5.31
CA GLU A 232 38.08 7.35 -6.03
C GLU A 232 37.12 6.87 -7.11
N HIS A 233 37.51 7.03 -8.38
CA HIS A 233 36.69 6.62 -9.54
C HIS A 233 36.71 5.12 -9.70
N HIS A 234 35.55 4.49 -9.65
CA HIS A 234 35.39 3.06 -9.85
C HIS A 234 35.00 2.76 -11.31
N ILE A 235 36.04 2.50 -12.13
CA ILE A 235 35.89 2.28 -13.57
C ILE A 235 36.61 0.97 -13.92
N VAL A 236 35.96 0.13 -14.74
CA VAL A 236 36.58 -1.07 -15.31
C VAL A 236 37.83 -0.68 -16.14
N ASP A 237 38.95 -1.39 -15.95
CA ASP A 237 40.15 -1.17 -16.73
C ASP A 237 39.85 -1.20 -18.24
N PRO A 238 40.14 -0.10 -18.99
CA PRO A 238 39.83 -0.04 -20.41
C PRO A 238 40.54 -1.10 -21.25
N GLU A 239 41.81 -1.47 -20.90
CA GLU A 239 42.56 -2.49 -21.62
C GLU A 239 41.96 -3.87 -21.40
N MET A 240 41.54 -4.16 -20.16
CA MET A 240 40.77 -5.39 -19.83
C MET A 240 39.44 -5.45 -20.59
N TYR A 241 38.68 -4.35 -20.62
CA TYR A 241 37.41 -4.29 -21.31
C TYR A 241 37.58 -4.53 -22.82
N ASP A 242 38.54 -3.89 -23.46
CA ASP A 242 38.81 -4.04 -24.90
C ASP A 242 39.28 -5.48 -25.23
N ASP A 243 40.14 -6.09 -24.42
CA ASP A 243 40.57 -7.49 -24.58
C ASP A 243 39.39 -8.46 -24.42
N MET A 244 38.52 -8.23 -23.41
CA MET A 244 37.31 -9.02 -23.21
C MET A 244 36.37 -8.95 -24.42
N VAL A 245 36.09 -7.75 -24.93
CA VAL A 245 35.21 -7.55 -26.09
C VAL A 245 35.82 -8.19 -27.37
N ALA A 246 37.12 -8.15 -27.53
CA ALA A 246 37.78 -8.83 -28.64
C ALA A 246 37.70 -10.36 -28.52
N PHE A 247 37.77 -10.91 -27.32
CA PHE A 247 37.74 -12.35 -27.06
C PHE A 247 36.33 -12.95 -27.12
N ILE A 248 35.35 -12.33 -26.47
CA ILE A 248 33.97 -12.81 -26.42
C ILE A 248 33.19 -12.45 -27.69
N THR A 249 33.51 -11.37 -28.33
CA THR A 249 32.86 -10.73 -29.48
C THR A 249 31.40 -10.24 -29.22
N PRO A 250 30.99 -9.14 -29.89
CA PRO A 250 29.62 -8.64 -29.75
C PRO A 250 28.54 -9.64 -30.20
N GLU A 251 28.83 -10.44 -31.22
CA GLU A 251 27.92 -11.47 -31.76
C GLU A 251 27.70 -12.59 -30.74
N ALA A 252 28.76 -13.05 -30.07
CA ALA A 252 28.65 -14.09 -29.04
C ALA A 252 27.90 -13.58 -27.79
N MET A 253 28.09 -12.31 -27.41
CA MET A 253 27.32 -11.69 -26.31
C MET A 253 25.85 -11.54 -26.70
N GLU A 254 25.54 -11.12 -27.95
CA GLU A 254 24.17 -11.03 -28.45
C GLU A 254 23.48 -12.40 -28.43
N GLU A 255 24.14 -13.45 -28.90
CA GLU A 255 23.63 -14.83 -28.86
C GLU A 255 23.36 -15.29 -27.42
N ALA A 256 24.23 -14.96 -26.47
CA ALA A 256 24.10 -15.33 -25.08
C ALA A 256 22.89 -14.67 -24.40
N VAL A 257 22.56 -13.42 -24.73
CA VAL A 257 21.44 -12.68 -24.13
C VAL A 257 20.12 -12.88 -24.87
N PHE A 258 20.13 -13.33 -26.12
CA PHE A 258 18.93 -13.47 -26.94
C PHE A 258 18.22 -14.79 -26.66
N THR A 259 17.37 -14.80 -25.65
CA THR A 259 16.50 -15.91 -25.26
C THR A 259 15.34 -15.39 -24.41
N ASP A 260 14.16 -16.01 -24.52
CA ASP A 260 12.99 -15.74 -23.67
C ASP A 260 13.09 -16.40 -22.30
N ASP A 261 13.96 -17.39 -22.13
CA ASP A 261 14.18 -18.11 -20.88
C ASP A 261 15.27 -17.46 -20.00
N LYS A 262 14.88 -16.99 -18.81
CA LYS A 262 15.79 -16.34 -17.88
C LYS A 262 16.94 -17.24 -17.41
N GLN A 263 16.64 -18.52 -17.10
CA GLN A 263 17.65 -19.43 -16.56
C GLN A 263 18.69 -19.80 -17.61
N THR A 264 18.26 -20.03 -18.86
CA THR A 264 19.14 -20.24 -20.01
C THR A 264 20.07 -19.04 -20.22
N ARG A 265 19.53 -17.82 -20.16
CA ARG A 265 20.35 -16.61 -20.29
C ARG A 265 21.40 -16.49 -19.19
N GLU A 266 21.00 -16.71 -17.92
CA GLU A 266 21.94 -16.67 -16.80
C GLU A 266 23.04 -17.76 -16.90
N ALA A 267 22.69 -18.94 -17.43
CA ALA A 267 23.66 -19.99 -17.69
C ALA A 267 24.64 -19.62 -18.80
N ASN A 268 24.17 -19.00 -19.90
CA ASN A 268 25.00 -18.52 -20.99
C ASN A 268 26.01 -17.47 -20.51
N ILE A 269 25.56 -16.53 -19.66
CA ILE A 269 26.44 -15.49 -19.12
C ILE A 269 27.47 -16.08 -18.17
N ARG A 270 27.09 -17.00 -17.29
CA ARG A 270 28.03 -17.73 -16.44
C ARG A 270 29.12 -18.44 -17.26
N ALA A 271 28.74 -19.09 -18.35
CA ALA A 271 29.70 -19.73 -19.24
C ALA A 271 30.67 -18.74 -19.92
N ILE A 272 30.27 -17.48 -20.11
CA ILE A 272 31.18 -16.40 -20.55
C ILE A 272 32.11 -15.99 -19.43
N GLU A 273 31.60 -15.80 -18.20
CA GLU A 273 32.43 -15.47 -17.03
C GLU A 273 33.47 -16.53 -16.74
N GLU A 274 33.13 -17.82 -16.76
CA GLU A 274 34.07 -18.95 -16.60
C GLU A 274 35.19 -18.92 -17.63
N LYS A 275 34.91 -18.63 -18.90
CA LYS A 275 35.96 -18.48 -19.94
C LYS A 275 36.88 -17.31 -19.69
N LEU A 276 36.36 -16.21 -19.11
CA LEU A 276 37.16 -15.03 -18.76
C LEU A 276 38.02 -15.31 -17.50
N GLU A 277 37.50 -16.05 -16.53
CA GLU A 277 38.23 -16.49 -15.36
C GLU A 277 39.46 -17.37 -15.76
N GLU A 278 39.24 -18.31 -16.70
CA GLU A 278 40.34 -19.12 -17.27
C GLU A 278 41.38 -18.25 -18.01
N ARG A 279 40.88 -17.28 -18.81
CA ARG A 279 41.78 -16.39 -19.60
C ARG A 279 42.63 -15.48 -18.72
N TYR A 280 42.05 -14.93 -17.67
CA TYR A 280 42.69 -13.96 -16.78
C TYR A 280 43.25 -14.57 -15.50
N ALA A 281 43.36 -15.90 -15.42
CA ALA A 281 43.77 -16.62 -14.20
C ALA A 281 45.11 -16.14 -13.56
N GLU A 282 46.00 -15.54 -14.36
CA GLU A 282 47.29 -15.01 -13.90
C GLU A 282 47.23 -13.50 -13.54
N ASN A 283 46.06 -12.81 -13.69
CA ASN A 283 45.90 -11.38 -13.44
C ASN A 283 44.81 -11.14 -12.40
N GLU A 284 45.16 -11.06 -11.12
CA GLU A 284 44.24 -10.90 -10.00
C GLU A 284 43.40 -9.60 -10.10
N GLU A 285 43.97 -8.50 -10.66
CA GLU A 285 43.25 -7.24 -10.83
C GLU A 285 42.12 -7.36 -11.87
N TRP A 286 42.36 -8.05 -12.97
CA TRP A 286 41.37 -8.28 -14.00
C TRP A 286 40.32 -9.32 -13.56
N LEU A 287 40.71 -10.36 -12.83
CA LEU A 287 39.78 -11.33 -12.25
C LEU A 287 38.73 -10.67 -11.38
N ALA A 288 39.12 -9.70 -10.56
CA ALA A 288 38.21 -8.98 -9.68
C ALA A 288 37.17 -8.11 -10.43
N GLN A 289 37.44 -7.77 -11.70
CA GLN A 289 36.58 -6.88 -12.51
C GLN A 289 35.71 -7.62 -13.51
N ILE A 290 35.79 -8.95 -13.64
CA ILE A 290 35.04 -9.73 -14.66
C ILE A 290 33.56 -9.46 -14.58
N GLY A 291 32.95 -9.56 -13.41
CA GLY A 291 31.50 -9.38 -13.26
C GLY A 291 31.03 -8.01 -13.72
N GLU A 292 31.75 -6.94 -13.36
CA GLU A 292 31.40 -5.57 -13.76
C GLU A 292 31.64 -5.33 -15.25
N ALA A 293 32.73 -5.86 -15.81
CA ALA A 293 33.04 -5.77 -17.24
C ALA A 293 32.00 -6.50 -18.10
N VAL A 294 31.62 -7.72 -17.69
CA VAL A 294 30.55 -8.51 -18.36
C VAL A 294 29.21 -7.80 -18.26
N TYR A 295 28.86 -7.25 -17.10
CA TYR A 295 27.65 -6.44 -16.93
C TYR A 295 27.63 -5.24 -17.87
N ALA A 296 28.73 -4.50 -17.96
CA ALA A 296 28.85 -3.34 -18.86
C ALA A 296 28.71 -3.76 -20.33
N PHE A 297 29.31 -4.89 -20.72
CA PHE A 297 29.23 -5.42 -22.10
C PHE A 297 27.81 -5.91 -22.41
N GLN A 298 27.16 -6.65 -21.52
CA GLN A 298 25.75 -7.02 -21.66
C GLN A 298 24.85 -5.81 -21.87
N LYS A 299 25.00 -4.81 -20.98
CA LYS A 299 24.23 -3.57 -21.03
C LYS A 299 24.37 -2.88 -22.41
N LYS A 300 25.61 -2.73 -22.87
CA LYS A 300 25.90 -2.12 -24.17
C LYS A 300 25.29 -2.92 -25.33
N THR A 301 25.36 -4.25 -25.28
CA THR A 301 24.82 -5.14 -26.29
C THR A 301 23.30 -5.07 -26.33
N VAL A 302 22.61 -5.22 -25.19
CA VAL A 302 21.14 -5.18 -25.12
C VAL A 302 20.60 -3.81 -25.53
N ARG A 303 21.24 -2.72 -25.09
CA ARG A 303 20.82 -1.36 -25.51
C ARG A 303 20.99 -1.14 -27.00
N LYS A 304 22.07 -1.65 -27.61
CA LYS A 304 22.27 -1.61 -29.08
C LYS A 304 21.19 -2.41 -29.81
N MET A 305 20.89 -3.64 -29.35
CA MET A 305 19.83 -4.48 -29.93
C MET A 305 18.48 -3.73 -29.95
N ILE A 306 18.13 -3.07 -28.85
CA ILE A 306 16.87 -2.33 -28.74
C ILE A 306 16.88 -1.06 -29.60
N LEU A 307 17.90 -0.20 -29.46
CA LEU A 307 17.95 1.13 -30.10
C LEU A 307 18.22 1.07 -31.61
N LYS A 308 19.11 0.19 -32.04
CA LYS A 308 19.58 0.16 -33.45
C LYS A 308 18.90 -0.94 -34.25
N ASP A 309 18.73 -2.11 -33.67
CA ASP A 309 18.24 -3.29 -34.36
C ASP A 309 16.72 -3.51 -34.13
N HIS A 310 16.09 -2.70 -33.26
CA HIS A 310 14.68 -2.81 -32.81
C HIS A 310 14.31 -4.22 -32.35
N LYS A 311 15.25 -4.90 -31.69
CA LYS A 311 15.16 -6.29 -31.27
C LYS A 311 15.22 -6.39 -29.77
N ARG A 312 14.20 -6.94 -29.15
CA ARG A 312 14.18 -7.19 -27.69
C ARG A 312 14.93 -8.51 -27.40
N PRO A 313 15.54 -8.66 -26.20
CA PRO A 313 16.28 -9.87 -25.82
C PRO A 313 15.47 -11.16 -25.89
N ASP A 314 14.15 -11.10 -25.70
CA ASP A 314 13.22 -12.24 -25.78
C ASP A 314 12.51 -12.38 -27.15
N GLY A 315 12.92 -11.62 -28.14
CA GLY A 315 12.39 -11.68 -29.50
C GLY A 315 11.04 -10.99 -29.72
N ARG A 316 10.45 -10.36 -28.71
CA ARG A 316 9.19 -9.61 -28.86
C ARG A 316 9.38 -8.31 -29.64
N ASP A 317 8.29 -7.83 -30.26
CA ASP A 317 8.20 -6.45 -30.75
C ASP A 317 8.18 -5.45 -29.60
N ILE A 318 8.56 -4.19 -29.86
CA ILE A 318 8.65 -3.12 -28.84
C ILE A 318 7.33 -2.85 -28.10
N LYS A 319 6.18 -3.12 -28.72
CA LYS A 319 4.83 -2.97 -28.13
C LYS A 319 4.24 -4.26 -27.59
N GLN A 320 4.86 -5.40 -27.87
CA GLN A 320 4.29 -6.70 -27.55
C GLN A 320 4.37 -6.98 -26.04
N ILE A 321 3.24 -7.39 -25.47
CA ILE A 321 3.12 -7.88 -24.09
C ILE A 321 3.48 -9.38 -24.09
N ARG A 322 4.12 -9.86 -23.02
CA ARG A 322 4.38 -11.29 -22.79
C ARG A 322 3.05 -12.07 -22.76
N PRO A 323 3.07 -13.39 -23.05
CA PRO A 323 1.88 -14.22 -22.91
C PRO A 323 1.22 -14.04 -21.54
N LEU A 324 -0.10 -13.83 -21.53
CA LEU A 324 -0.90 -13.57 -20.33
C LEU A 324 -1.81 -14.75 -20.03
N HIS A 325 -1.93 -15.08 -18.74
CA HIS A 325 -2.91 -16.05 -18.24
C HIS A 325 -3.47 -15.56 -16.90
N ALA A 326 -4.76 -15.81 -16.69
CA ALA A 326 -5.44 -15.49 -15.44
C ALA A 326 -6.43 -16.59 -15.08
N GLU A 327 -6.56 -16.87 -13.78
CA GLU A 327 -7.57 -17.77 -13.25
C GLU A 327 -8.00 -17.32 -11.84
N VAL A 328 -9.21 -17.71 -11.44
CA VAL A 328 -9.74 -17.49 -10.10
C VAL A 328 -10.07 -18.82 -9.41
N ASP A 329 -10.33 -18.77 -8.10
CA ASP A 329 -10.66 -19.95 -7.29
C ASP A 329 -9.53 -20.99 -7.20
N CYS A 330 -8.29 -20.54 -7.27
CA CYS A 330 -7.13 -21.41 -7.23
C CYS A 330 -6.99 -22.19 -5.91
N LEU A 331 -7.55 -21.67 -4.81
CA LEU A 331 -7.45 -22.23 -3.46
C LEU A 331 -8.84 -22.50 -2.87
N PRO A 332 -9.11 -23.73 -2.40
CA PRO A 332 -10.50 -24.16 -2.13
C PRO A 332 -11.11 -23.64 -0.83
N ARG A 333 -10.34 -23.14 0.15
CA ARG A 333 -10.85 -22.77 1.48
C ARG A 333 -10.64 -21.30 1.86
N VAL A 334 -10.15 -20.50 0.94
CA VAL A 334 -9.98 -19.05 1.14
C VAL A 334 -11.23 -18.29 0.72
N HIS A 335 -11.33 -17.02 1.08
CA HIS A 335 -12.52 -16.22 0.75
C HIS A 335 -12.54 -15.80 -0.73
N GLY A 336 -11.37 -15.59 -1.34
CA GLY A 336 -11.17 -15.40 -2.77
C GLY A 336 -9.72 -15.60 -3.12
N SER A 337 -9.43 -16.10 -4.32
CA SER A 337 -8.07 -16.28 -4.81
C SER A 337 -7.99 -16.13 -6.31
N ALA A 338 -6.84 -15.69 -6.79
CA ALA A 338 -6.54 -15.57 -8.22
C ALA A 338 -5.06 -15.82 -8.49
N LEU A 339 -4.75 -16.37 -9.65
CA LEU A 339 -3.43 -16.44 -10.24
C LEU A 339 -3.40 -15.52 -11.46
N PHE A 340 -2.39 -14.69 -11.56
CA PHE A 340 -2.10 -13.91 -12.76
C PHE A 340 -0.67 -14.19 -13.21
N GLN A 341 -0.51 -14.53 -14.48
CA GLN A 341 0.77 -14.84 -15.08
C GLN A 341 1.04 -13.95 -16.28
N ARG A 342 2.29 -13.49 -16.37
CA ARG A 342 2.83 -12.69 -17.49
C ARG A 342 4.20 -13.24 -17.86
N GLY A 343 4.26 -14.09 -18.88
CA GLY A 343 5.48 -14.85 -19.19
C GLY A 343 5.99 -15.61 -17.97
N GLN A 344 7.26 -15.39 -17.62
CA GLN A 344 7.90 -15.95 -16.42
C GLN A 344 7.70 -15.08 -15.16
N THR A 345 6.56 -14.43 -15.02
CA THR A 345 6.16 -13.72 -13.79
C THR A 345 4.79 -14.24 -13.38
N GLN A 346 4.70 -14.85 -12.18
CA GLN A 346 3.48 -15.44 -11.64
C GLN A 346 3.18 -14.85 -10.26
N VAL A 347 1.93 -14.45 -10.05
CA VAL A 347 1.45 -13.90 -8.79
C VAL A 347 0.17 -14.63 -8.36
N MET A 348 0.20 -15.23 -7.18
CA MET A 348 -0.97 -15.75 -6.50
C MET A 348 -1.45 -14.74 -5.48
N THR A 349 -2.68 -14.27 -5.59
CA THR A 349 -3.27 -13.37 -4.59
C THR A 349 -4.45 -14.01 -3.89
N VAL A 350 -4.49 -13.82 -2.57
CA VAL A 350 -5.55 -14.32 -1.70
C VAL A 350 -6.22 -13.16 -0.98
N THR A 351 -7.55 -13.12 -1.03
CA THR A 351 -8.38 -12.15 -0.31
C THR A 351 -9.00 -12.80 0.92
N THR A 352 -8.92 -12.09 2.04
CA THR A 352 -9.57 -12.45 3.30
C THR A 352 -10.48 -11.31 3.74
N LEU A 353 -11.71 -11.64 4.13
CA LEU A 353 -12.71 -10.70 4.66
C LEU A 353 -12.84 -10.93 6.17
N GLY A 354 -12.91 -9.87 6.92
CA GLY A 354 -13.06 -9.90 8.37
C GLY A 354 -13.99 -8.80 8.87
N SER A 355 -14.21 -8.76 10.19
CA SER A 355 -14.98 -7.67 10.81
C SER A 355 -14.23 -6.34 10.76
N LEU A 356 -14.96 -5.22 10.85
CA LEU A 356 -14.34 -3.88 10.91
C LEU A 356 -13.40 -3.70 12.09
N SER A 357 -13.62 -4.39 13.21
CA SER A 357 -12.71 -4.39 14.36
C SER A 357 -11.34 -5.01 14.05
N GLU A 358 -11.19 -5.75 12.94
CA GLU A 358 -9.93 -6.31 12.45
C GLU A 358 -9.17 -5.36 11.50
N ALA A 359 -9.70 -4.14 11.26
CA ALA A 359 -8.99 -3.12 10.51
C ALA A 359 -7.65 -2.76 11.17
N GLN A 360 -6.64 -2.49 10.37
CA GLN A 360 -5.32 -2.12 10.88
C GLN A 360 -5.39 -0.78 11.61
N ARG A 361 -4.88 -0.74 12.84
CA ARG A 361 -4.70 0.52 13.57
C ARG A 361 -3.41 1.19 13.14
N LEU A 362 -3.49 2.48 12.85
CA LEU A 362 -2.36 3.31 12.51
C LEU A 362 -1.93 4.12 13.74
N ASP A 363 -0.65 4.04 14.10
CA ASP A 363 -0.05 4.77 15.23
C ASP A 363 1.17 5.55 14.68
N GLY A 364 0.89 6.62 13.96
CA GLY A 364 1.88 7.47 13.29
C GLY A 364 1.74 8.95 13.66
N ILE A 365 2.47 9.76 12.91
CA ILE A 365 2.40 11.23 13.01
C ILE A 365 1.20 11.83 12.24
N ASP A 366 0.58 11.06 11.35
CA ASP A 366 -0.72 11.44 10.81
C ASP A 366 -1.78 11.31 11.92
N VAL A 367 -2.52 12.38 12.14
CA VAL A 367 -3.56 12.44 13.19
C VAL A 367 -4.96 12.31 12.60
N THR A 368 -5.10 12.34 11.28
CA THR A 368 -6.37 12.27 10.58
C THR A 368 -6.78 10.83 10.29
N GLU A 369 -5.84 9.97 9.92
CA GLU A 369 -6.09 8.57 9.61
C GLU A 369 -5.62 7.66 10.75
N THR A 370 -6.56 7.03 11.45
CA THR A 370 -6.27 6.17 12.63
C THR A 370 -6.47 4.69 12.36
N THR A 371 -7.16 4.33 11.27
CA THR A 371 -7.44 2.95 10.87
C THR A 371 -7.36 2.81 9.36
N LYS A 372 -6.93 1.64 8.92
CA LYS A 372 -6.89 1.25 7.51
C LYS A 372 -7.71 -0.02 7.31
N ARG A 373 -8.85 0.08 6.62
CA ARG A 373 -9.80 -1.01 6.37
C ARG A 373 -9.32 -1.97 5.29
N TYR A 374 -8.67 -1.47 4.25
CA TYR A 374 -8.07 -2.27 3.19
C TYR A 374 -6.56 -2.38 3.40
N MET A 375 -6.06 -3.60 3.43
CA MET A 375 -4.64 -3.91 3.59
C MET A 375 -4.19 -4.75 2.40
N HIS A 376 -3.12 -4.33 1.75
CA HIS A 376 -2.48 -5.11 0.70
C HIS A 376 -1.05 -5.47 1.10
N HIS A 377 -0.77 -6.76 1.26
CA HIS A 377 0.55 -7.29 1.56
C HIS A 377 1.15 -7.99 0.35
N TYR A 378 2.45 -7.85 0.19
CA TYR A 378 3.21 -8.39 -0.93
C TYR A 378 4.43 -9.14 -0.41
N ASN A 379 4.60 -10.39 -0.81
CA ASN A 379 5.71 -11.25 -0.40
C ASN A 379 6.52 -11.67 -1.63
N PHE A 380 7.84 -11.53 -1.52
CA PHE A 380 8.79 -11.89 -2.58
C PHE A 380 9.78 -12.95 -2.06
N PRO A 381 9.38 -14.23 -2.00
CA PRO A 381 10.22 -15.30 -1.51
C PRO A 381 11.38 -15.59 -2.48
N SER A 382 12.50 -16.06 -1.95
CA SER A 382 13.73 -16.29 -2.72
C SER A 382 13.58 -17.32 -3.85
N TYR A 383 12.70 -18.32 -3.67
CA TYR A 383 12.43 -19.30 -4.71
C TYR A 383 11.83 -18.70 -5.99
N SER A 384 11.18 -17.53 -5.90
CA SER A 384 10.59 -16.86 -7.07
C SER A 384 11.61 -16.41 -8.12
N VAL A 385 12.86 -16.30 -7.72
CA VAL A 385 14.01 -15.99 -8.58
C VAL A 385 15.06 -17.10 -8.59
N GLY A 386 14.77 -18.25 -8.01
CA GLY A 386 15.69 -19.39 -7.94
C GLY A 386 16.84 -19.25 -6.94
N GLU A 387 16.74 -18.33 -5.98
CA GLU A 387 17.76 -18.09 -4.95
C GLU A 387 17.47 -18.81 -3.64
N THR A 388 18.52 -19.05 -2.85
CA THR A 388 18.41 -19.58 -1.49
C THR A 388 18.74 -18.47 -0.48
N ARG A 389 17.72 -17.97 0.22
CA ARG A 389 17.88 -16.97 1.29
C ARG A 389 16.99 -17.30 2.49
N PRO A 390 17.44 -17.03 3.73
CA PRO A 390 16.57 -17.12 4.90
C PRO A 390 15.39 -16.14 4.80
N SER A 391 14.21 -16.58 5.19
CA SER A 391 13.06 -15.67 5.32
C SER A 391 13.25 -14.73 6.52
N ARG A 392 13.26 -13.43 6.28
CA ARG A 392 13.46 -12.38 7.32
C ARG A 392 12.27 -11.42 7.44
N GLY A 393 11.13 -11.75 6.83
CA GLY A 393 10.00 -10.84 6.68
C GLY A 393 10.19 -9.84 5.53
N PRO A 394 9.19 -8.95 5.27
CA PRO A 394 9.20 -8.05 4.13
C PRO A 394 10.28 -6.97 4.28
N GLY A 395 11.04 -6.74 3.20
CA GLY A 395 11.97 -5.64 3.07
C GLY A 395 11.30 -4.37 2.54
N ARG A 396 12.06 -3.26 2.45
CA ARG A 396 11.57 -1.97 1.95
C ARG A 396 10.96 -2.05 0.53
N ARG A 397 11.53 -2.92 -0.34
CA ARG A 397 11.02 -3.13 -1.71
C ARG A 397 9.64 -3.79 -1.70
N GLU A 398 9.45 -4.81 -0.86
CA GLU A 398 8.18 -5.53 -0.73
C GLU A 398 7.09 -4.63 -0.17
N ILE A 399 7.39 -3.81 0.83
CA ILE A 399 6.47 -2.79 1.37
C ILE A 399 6.07 -1.80 0.27
N GLY A 400 7.02 -1.29 -0.51
CA GLY A 400 6.75 -0.37 -1.61
C GLY A 400 5.88 -0.97 -2.72
N HIS A 401 6.09 -2.25 -3.07
CA HIS A 401 5.27 -2.96 -4.06
C HIS A 401 3.85 -3.21 -3.54
N GLY A 402 3.72 -3.58 -2.26
CA GLY A 402 2.42 -3.74 -1.59
C GLY A 402 1.63 -2.43 -1.59
N ALA A 403 2.25 -1.34 -1.19
CA ALA A 403 1.63 -0.02 -1.14
C ALA A 403 1.20 0.51 -2.53
N LEU A 404 1.97 0.21 -3.60
CA LEU A 404 1.56 0.55 -4.96
C LEU A 404 0.29 -0.18 -5.37
N ALA A 405 0.20 -1.49 -5.08
CA ALA A 405 -0.98 -2.27 -5.39
C ALA A 405 -2.20 -1.85 -4.53
N GLU A 406 -1.98 -1.54 -3.24
CA GLU A 406 -3.02 -0.98 -2.37
C GLU A 406 -3.58 0.32 -2.94
N ARG A 407 -2.71 1.27 -3.26
CA ARG A 407 -3.07 2.57 -3.85
C ARG A 407 -3.83 2.42 -5.16
N ALA A 408 -3.46 1.45 -6.01
CA ALA A 408 -4.12 1.19 -7.28
C ALA A 408 -5.56 0.68 -7.12
N LEU A 409 -5.87 -0.03 -6.04
CA LEU A 409 -7.15 -0.70 -5.83
C LEU A 409 -8.12 0.08 -4.94
N VAL A 410 -7.61 0.89 -4.00
CA VAL A 410 -8.45 1.71 -3.08
C VAL A 410 -9.55 2.50 -3.81
N PRO A 411 -9.29 3.14 -4.96
CA PRO A 411 -10.31 3.95 -5.66
C PRO A 411 -11.52 3.17 -6.16
N VAL A 412 -11.39 1.87 -6.33
CA VAL A 412 -12.48 1.01 -6.84
C VAL A 412 -13.18 0.19 -5.77
N LEU A 413 -12.71 0.25 -4.52
CA LEU A 413 -13.34 -0.46 -3.42
C LEU A 413 -14.67 0.18 -3.03
N PRO A 414 -15.64 -0.63 -2.56
CA PRO A 414 -16.90 -0.11 -2.01
C PRO A 414 -16.65 0.66 -0.71
N SER A 415 -17.56 1.57 -0.38
CA SER A 415 -17.56 2.25 0.92
C SER A 415 -17.76 1.26 2.07
N GLU A 416 -17.49 1.69 3.29
CA GLU A 416 -17.75 0.88 4.49
C GLU A 416 -19.25 0.60 4.68
N GLU A 417 -20.09 1.55 4.28
CA GLU A 417 -21.55 1.42 4.37
C GLU A 417 -22.10 0.38 3.39
N GLU A 418 -21.50 0.31 2.17
CA GLU A 418 -21.92 -0.64 1.14
C GLU A 418 -21.38 -2.05 1.40
N PHE A 419 -20.18 -2.17 1.99
CA PHE A 419 -19.52 -3.44 2.23
C PHE A 419 -18.72 -3.40 3.56
N PRO A 420 -19.38 -3.69 4.70
CA PRO A 420 -18.83 -3.47 6.05
C PRO A 420 -17.83 -4.52 6.49
N TYR A 421 -16.81 -4.77 5.67
CA TYR A 421 -15.70 -5.69 5.97
C TYR A 421 -14.38 -4.97 6.05
N ALA A 422 -13.51 -5.39 6.94
CA ALA A 422 -12.07 -5.23 6.77
C ALA A 422 -11.61 -6.21 5.69
N ILE A 423 -10.81 -5.74 4.74
CA ILE A 423 -10.39 -6.49 3.56
C ILE A 423 -8.87 -6.60 3.59
N ARG A 424 -8.34 -7.83 3.53
CA ARG A 424 -6.90 -8.06 3.41
C ARG A 424 -6.61 -8.89 2.16
N THR A 425 -5.78 -8.36 1.26
CA THR A 425 -5.21 -9.11 0.14
C THR A 425 -3.73 -9.39 0.39
N VAL A 426 -3.29 -10.57 0.02
CA VAL A 426 -1.88 -10.99 0.11
C VAL A 426 -1.46 -11.52 -1.24
N SER A 427 -0.48 -10.86 -1.86
CA SER A 427 0.13 -11.31 -3.11
C SER A 427 1.42 -12.07 -2.83
N GLU A 428 1.44 -13.34 -3.17
CA GLU A 428 2.62 -14.21 -3.12
C GLU A 428 3.23 -14.30 -4.51
N ILE A 429 4.49 -13.94 -4.65
CA ILE A 429 5.21 -14.03 -5.93
C ILE A 429 5.72 -15.45 -6.10
N MET A 430 5.14 -16.18 -7.07
CA MET A 430 5.50 -17.56 -7.36
C MET A 430 6.72 -17.66 -8.28
N GLU A 431 6.81 -16.74 -9.26
CA GLU A 431 7.92 -16.64 -10.20
C GLU A 431 8.12 -15.17 -10.61
N SER A 432 9.36 -14.74 -10.87
CA SER A 432 9.67 -13.35 -11.23
C SER A 432 10.69 -13.20 -12.35
N ASN A 433 10.25 -12.52 -13.40
CA ASN A 433 11.10 -11.95 -14.44
C ASN A 433 10.67 -10.52 -14.80
N GLY A 434 10.56 -9.66 -13.77
CA GLY A 434 10.17 -8.25 -13.91
C GLY A 434 8.66 -7.98 -13.85
N SER A 435 8.29 -6.77 -13.50
CA SER A 435 6.90 -6.25 -13.41
C SER A 435 5.98 -7.01 -12.43
N THR A 436 6.52 -7.53 -11.34
CA THR A 436 5.76 -8.32 -10.36
C THR A 436 4.70 -7.51 -9.62
N SER A 437 4.96 -6.24 -9.29
CA SER A 437 3.99 -5.35 -8.66
C SER A 437 2.75 -5.13 -9.53
N GLN A 438 2.95 -5.03 -10.84
CA GLN A 438 1.84 -4.87 -11.80
C GLN A 438 1.04 -6.19 -11.96
N GLY A 439 1.72 -7.33 -11.89
CA GLY A 439 1.07 -8.64 -11.79
C GLY A 439 0.23 -8.78 -10.51
N SER A 440 0.73 -8.24 -9.38
CA SER A 440 0.00 -8.28 -8.11
C SER A 440 -1.28 -7.41 -8.14
N ILE A 441 -1.27 -6.28 -8.84
CA ILE A 441 -2.47 -5.46 -9.05
C ILE A 441 -3.55 -6.25 -9.80
N CYS A 442 -3.19 -6.89 -10.92
CA CYS A 442 -4.12 -7.70 -11.71
C CYS A 442 -4.68 -8.88 -10.91
N ALA A 443 -3.80 -9.65 -10.23
CA ALA A 443 -4.20 -10.78 -9.42
C ALA A 443 -5.08 -10.35 -8.22
N SER A 444 -4.79 -9.22 -7.59
CA SER A 444 -5.57 -8.69 -6.47
C SER A 444 -6.95 -8.22 -6.92
N SER A 445 -7.04 -7.54 -8.06
CA SER A 445 -8.32 -7.15 -8.66
C SER A 445 -9.22 -8.37 -8.90
N LEU A 446 -8.69 -9.42 -9.51
CA LEU A 446 -9.40 -10.69 -9.74
C LEU A 446 -9.78 -11.38 -8.42
N SER A 447 -8.88 -11.42 -7.44
CA SER A 447 -9.11 -12.05 -6.14
C SER A 447 -10.21 -11.34 -5.34
N LEU A 448 -10.25 -10.00 -5.37
CA LEU A 448 -11.31 -9.20 -4.76
C LEU A 448 -12.68 -9.50 -5.40
N MET A 449 -12.74 -9.55 -6.73
CA MET A 449 -13.96 -9.88 -7.47
C MET A 449 -14.42 -11.29 -7.17
N ALA A 450 -13.49 -12.26 -7.08
CA ALA A 450 -13.80 -13.65 -6.73
C ALA A 450 -14.27 -13.81 -5.28
N ALA A 451 -13.79 -12.93 -4.36
CA ALA A 451 -14.24 -12.91 -2.97
C ALA A 451 -15.65 -12.27 -2.78
N GLY A 452 -16.24 -11.72 -3.84
CA GLY A 452 -17.53 -11.03 -3.77
C GLY A 452 -17.44 -9.60 -3.24
N VAL A 453 -16.26 -8.98 -3.29
CA VAL A 453 -16.11 -7.55 -2.99
C VAL A 453 -16.68 -6.74 -4.16
N PRO A 454 -17.72 -5.91 -3.97
CA PRO A 454 -18.38 -5.20 -5.06
C PRO A 454 -17.56 -4.00 -5.55
N VAL A 455 -16.39 -4.29 -6.15
CA VAL A 455 -15.53 -3.27 -6.75
C VAL A 455 -16.24 -2.55 -7.89
N LYS A 456 -16.03 -1.23 -8.03
CA LYS A 456 -16.65 -0.39 -9.07
C LYS A 456 -16.23 -0.81 -10.49
N ALA A 457 -15.00 -1.26 -10.64
CA ALA A 457 -14.43 -1.72 -11.90
C ALA A 457 -13.19 -2.60 -11.63
N PRO A 458 -12.82 -3.51 -12.54
CA PRO A 458 -11.54 -4.19 -12.48
C PRO A 458 -10.39 -3.21 -12.75
N VAL A 459 -9.25 -3.46 -12.11
CA VAL A 459 -8.02 -2.68 -12.27
C VAL A 459 -6.94 -3.58 -12.86
N ALA A 460 -6.28 -3.11 -13.91
CA ALA A 460 -5.09 -3.74 -14.44
C ALA A 460 -3.86 -2.86 -14.28
N GLY A 461 -2.69 -3.47 -14.22
CA GLY A 461 -1.41 -2.79 -14.11
C GLY A 461 -0.42 -3.26 -15.16
N ILE A 462 0.39 -2.33 -15.66
CA ILE A 462 1.46 -2.56 -16.64
C ILE A 462 2.66 -1.68 -16.34
N SER A 463 3.85 -2.12 -16.73
CA SER A 463 5.04 -1.27 -16.80
C SER A 463 5.50 -1.07 -18.23
N VAL A 464 6.01 0.13 -18.50
CA VAL A 464 6.72 0.46 -19.72
C VAL A 464 8.14 0.90 -19.36
N GLY A 465 9.10 0.55 -20.22
CA GLY A 465 10.49 0.92 -20.05
C GLY A 465 10.94 1.91 -21.11
N LEU A 466 12.11 2.47 -20.90
CA LEU A 466 12.76 3.41 -21.77
C LEU A 466 14.21 3.00 -21.98
N VAL A 467 14.66 3.06 -23.22
CA VAL A 467 16.08 3.00 -23.58
C VAL A 467 16.39 4.24 -24.38
N THR A 468 17.34 5.06 -23.89
CA THR A 468 17.77 6.30 -24.57
C THR A 468 19.08 6.09 -25.31
N GLY A 469 19.30 6.82 -26.39
CA GLY A 469 20.55 6.90 -27.12
C GLY A 469 21.27 8.23 -26.89
N GLU A 470 21.78 8.82 -27.97
CA GLU A 470 22.46 10.11 -27.92
C GLU A 470 21.46 11.25 -28.17
N GLY A 471 21.10 11.96 -27.11
CA GLY A 471 20.15 13.07 -27.15
C GLY A 471 18.72 12.70 -26.79
N ASP A 472 17.89 13.73 -26.60
CA ASP A 472 16.53 13.58 -26.06
C ASP A 472 15.53 12.94 -27.05
N ASP A 473 15.82 12.98 -28.35
CA ASP A 473 14.97 12.43 -29.42
C ASP A 473 15.36 10.99 -29.84
N ASP A 474 16.52 10.48 -29.38
CA ASP A 474 16.98 9.11 -29.66
C ASP A 474 16.56 8.19 -28.50
N TYR A 475 15.35 7.65 -28.56
CA TYR A 475 14.83 6.75 -27.53
C TYR A 475 13.82 5.74 -28.07
N ILE A 476 13.63 4.65 -27.33
CA ILE A 476 12.58 3.66 -27.58
C ILE A 476 11.85 3.39 -26.27
N ILE A 477 10.52 3.39 -26.31
CA ILE A 477 9.64 2.97 -25.21
C ILE A 477 9.21 1.52 -25.46
N LEU A 478 9.43 0.67 -24.45
CA LEU A 478 9.10 -0.76 -24.44
C LEU A 478 7.86 -1.02 -23.61
N THR A 479 6.85 -1.68 -24.18
CA THR A 479 5.68 -2.13 -23.39
C THR A 479 5.99 -3.46 -22.70
N ASP A 480 5.61 -3.60 -21.43
CA ASP A 480 5.79 -4.80 -20.63
C ASP A 480 7.25 -5.24 -20.52
N ILE A 481 8.03 -4.51 -19.75
CA ILE A 481 9.44 -4.81 -19.56
C ILE A 481 9.66 -6.06 -18.70
N GLN A 482 10.64 -6.87 -19.12
CA GLN A 482 11.19 -7.97 -18.32
C GLN A 482 12.39 -7.52 -17.47
N GLY A 483 12.86 -8.39 -16.59
CA GLY A 483 13.94 -8.07 -15.64
C GLY A 483 15.19 -7.49 -16.31
N LEU A 484 15.67 -8.06 -17.43
CA LEU A 484 16.85 -7.57 -18.14
C LEU A 484 16.65 -6.15 -18.71
N GLU A 485 15.45 -5.85 -19.19
CA GLU A 485 15.10 -4.54 -19.73
C GLU A 485 14.92 -3.50 -18.61
N ASP A 486 14.45 -3.91 -17.44
CA ASP A 486 14.49 -3.06 -16.25
C ASP A 486 15.94 -2.78 -15.81
N PHE A 487 16.81 -3.79 -15.75
CA PHE A 487 18.20 -3.60 -15.34
C PHE A 487 19.00 -2.67 -16.26
N PHE A 488 18.86 -2.84 -17.58
CA PHE A 488 19.68 -2.13 -18.57
C PHE A 488 18.99 -0.92 -19.19
N GLY A 489 17.69 -0.76 -18.97
CA GLY A 489 16.92 0.42 -19.37
C GLY A 489 17.13 1.62 -18.46
N ASP A 490 16.50 2.71 -18.83
CA ASP A 490 16.63 4.02 -18.18
C ASP A 490 15.39 4.40 -17.34
N MET A 491 14.27 3.71 -17.55
CA MET A 491 12.99 3.96 -16.87
C MET A 491 12.22 2.67 -16.64
N ASP A 492 11.57 2.58 -15.49
CA ASP A 492 10.47 1.67 -15.18
C ASP A 492 9.25 2.51 -14.77
N PHE A 493 8.32 2.68 -15.74
CA PHE A 493 7.13 3.50 -15.58
C PHE A 493 5.92 2.59 -15.40
N LYS A 494 5.40 2.57 -14.17
CA LYS A 494 4.30 1.70 -13.74
C LYS A 494 3.01 2.48 -13.68
N VAL A 495 1.98 1.99 -14.35
CA VAL A 495 0.63 2.56 -14.31
C VAL A 495 -0.39 1.48 -14.03
N ALA A 496 -1.34 1.80 -13.19
CA ALA A 496 -2.55 1.02 -12.98
C ALA A 496 -3.79 1.86 -13.26
N GLY A 497 -4.84 1.22 -13.74
CA GLY A 497 -6.09 1.92 -14.04
C GLY A 497 -7.21 0.99 -14.42
N THR A 498 -8.38 1.61 -14.62
CA THR A 498 -9.59 1.03 -15.17
C THR A 498 -9.80 1.51 -16.61
N ASP A 499 -10.91 1.15 -17.23
CA ASP A 499 -11.30 1.70 -18.54
C ASP A 499 -11.53 3.22 -18.51
N LYS A 500 -11.84 3.80 -17.33
CA LYS A 500 -12.15 5.23 -17.19
C LYS A 500 -10.92 6.09 -17.02
N GLY A 501 -9.91 5.59 -16.30
CA GLY A 501 -8.74 6.38 -16.02
C GLY A 501 -7.75 5.70 -15.08
N ILE A 502 -6.73 6.47 -14.72
CA ILE A 502 -5.58 6.05 -13.90
C ILE A 502 -5.98 5.96 -12.43
N THR A 503 -5.54 4.91 -11.75
CA THR A 503 -5.68 4.75 -10.30
C THR A 503 -4.36 4.84 -9.55
N ALA A 504 -3.22 4.49 -10.20
CA ALA A 504 -1.90 4.69 -9.60
C ALA A 504 -0.82 4.87 -10.67
N ILE A 505 0.20 5.66 -10.33
CA ILE A 505 1.45 5.77 -11.09
C ILE A 505 2.64 5.64 -10.12
N GLN A 506 3.69 4.95 -10.58
CA GLN A 506 5.01 5.00 -9.97
C GLN A 506 6.08 4.99 -11.07
N MET A 507 6.97 5.98 -11.06
CA MET A 507 8.07 6.11 -12.00
C MET A 507 9.41 6.00 -11.29
N ASP A 508 10.24 5.06 -11.74
CA ASP A 508 11.64 4.90 -11.34
C ASP A 508 12.52 5.13 -12.58
N ILE A 509 13.55 5.98 -12.47
CA ILE A 509 14.45 6.28 -13.58
C ILE A 509 15.93 6.19 -13.15
N LYS A 510 16.82 6.04 -14.13
CA LYS A 510 18.27 5.92 -13.95
C LYS A 510 19.04 7.01 -14.70
N ILE A 511 18.34 8.02 -15.20
CA ILE A 511 18.85 9.18 -15.93
C ILE A 511 18.35 10.47 -15.27
N HIS A 512 18.83 11.62 -15.73
CA HIS A 512 18.59 12.92 -15.09
C HIS A 512 17.19 13.53 -15.32
N GLY A 513 16.24 12.74 -15.80
CA GLY A 513 14.85 13.15 -15.98
C GLY A 513 14.30 12.81 -17.38
N LEU A 514 13.00 12.97 -17.53
CA LEU A 514 12.24 12.69 -18.74
C LEU A 514 11.68 13.98 -19.32
N THR A 515 11.65 14.06 -20.65
CA THR A 515 10.96 15.12 -21.39
C THR A 515 9.45 14.90 -21.36
N GLU A 516 8.70 15.97 -21.61
CA GLU A 516 7.23 15.91 -21.73
C GLU A 516 6.77 14.88 -22.77
N GLN A 517 7.47 14.80 -23.92
CA GLN A 517 7.13 13.89 -24.99
C GLN A 517 7.24 12.43 -24.54
N ILE A 518 8.30 12.05 -23.84
CA ILE A 518 8.50 10.69 -23.32
C ILE A 518 7.38 10.32 -22.32
N ILE A 519 7.02 11.24 -21.41
CA ILE A 519 5.96 11.00 -20.41
C ILE A 519 4.60 10.81 -21.11
N ARG A 520 4.28 11.65 -22.11
CA ARG A 520 3.03 11.52 -22.89
C ARG A 520 2.96 10.18 -23.62
N GLU A 521 4.04 9.77 -24.29
CA GLU A 521 4.09 8.49 -24.98
C GLU A 521 4.02 7.30 -24.02
N ALA A 522 4.70 7.36 -22.88
CA ALA A 522 4.65 6.32 -21.86
C ALA A 522 3.22 6.10 -21.34
N ILE A 523 2.52 7.17 -20.99
CA ILE A 523 1.12 7.10 -20.53
C ILE A 523 0.21 6.55 -21.63
N ALA A 524 0.36 6.98 -22.87
CA ALA A 524 -0.44 6.44 -23.99
C ALA A 524 -0.22 4.93 -24.18
N ARG A 525 1.05 4.45 -24.06
CA ARG A 525 1.39 3.02 -24.15
C ARG A 525 0.77 2.19 -23.03
N THR A 526 0.76 2.73 -21.81
CA THR A 526 0.15 2.02 -20.66
C THR A 526 -1.36 1.92 -20.82
N LYS A 527 -2.03 2.92 -21.37
CA LYS A 527 -3.48 2.86 -21.65
C LYS A 527 -3.83 1.75 -22.62
N GLU A 528 -3.12 1.65 -23.76
CA GLU A 528 -3.33 0.57 -24.76
C GLU A 528 -3.17 -0.81 -24.08
N ALA A 529 -2.14 -0.98 -23.26
CA ALA A 529 -1.84 -2.24 -22.59
C ALA A 529 -2.87 -2.60 -21.49
N ILE A 530 -3.29 -1.63 -20.67
CA ILE A 530 -4.31 -1.82 -19.63
C ILE A 530 -5.63 -2.25 -20.27
N THR A 531 -6.08 -1.58 -21.32
CA THR A 531 -7.30 -1.94 -22.05
C THR A 531 -7.23 -3.39 -22.56
N HIS A 532 -6.12 -3.81 -23.17
CA HIS A 532 -5.92 -5.19 -23.60
C HIS A 532 -5.99 -6.18 -22.44
N ILE A 533 -5.31 -5.93 -21.31
CA ILE A 533 -5.30 -6.82 -20.16
C ILE A 533 -6.71 -6.94 -19.56
N LEU A 534 -7.44 -5.84 -19.41
CA LEU A 534 -8.80 -5.85 -18.89
C LEU A 534 -9.76 -6.64 -19.79
N HIS A 535 -9.80 -6.33 -21.09
CA HIS A 535 -10.82 -6.87 -21.99
C HIS A 535 -10.52 -8.28 -22.49
N ASP A 536 -9.25 -8.57 -22.80
CA ASP A 536 -8.91 -9.83 -23.46
C ASP A 536 -8.41 -10.90 -22.50
N VAL A 537 -8.07 -10.52 -21.23
CA VAL A 537 -7.51 -11.47 -20.25
C VAL A 537 -8.34 -11.57 -18.98
N MET A 538 -8.63 -10.43 -18.31
CA MET A 538 -9.30 -10.45 -17.00
C MET A 538 -10.81 -10.62 -17.12
N ASN A 539 -11.49 -9.85 -17.95
CA ASN A 539 -12.96 -9.92 -18.12
C ASN A 539 -13.46 -11.28 -18.62
N PRO A 540 -12.76 -12.03 -19.49
CA PRO A 540 -13.17 -13.41 -19.85
C PRO A 540 -13.13 -14.39 -18.67
N VAL A 541 -12.30 -14.16 -17.66
CA VAL A 541 -12.18 -15.02 -16.46
C VAL A 541 -13.26 -14.70 -15.43
N ILE A 542 -13.46 -13.43 -15.15
CA ILE A 542 -14.48 -12.92 -14.23
C ILE A 542 -14.96 -11.54 -14.70
N PRO A 543 -16.15 -11.44 -15.34
CA PRO A 543 -16.60 -10.19 -15.96
C PRO A 543 -17.13 -9.15 -14.97
N ALA A 544 -17.48 -9.57 -13.76
CA ALA A 544 -17.95 -8.71 -12.67
C ALA A 544 -17.63 -9.35 -11.32
N ALA A 545 -17.62 -8.57 -10.27
CA ALA A 545 -17.56 -9.10 -8.91
C ALA A 545 -18.74 -10.04 -8.66
N ARG A 546 -18.51 -11.10 -7.88
CA ARG A 546 -19.59 -12.00 -7.46
C ARG A 546 -20.59 -11.25 -6.59
N ASP A 547 -21.85 -11.63 -6.68
CA ASP A 547 -22.97 -11.03 -5.93
C ASP A 547 -23.06 -11.54 -4.47
N HIS A 548 -22.19 -12.46 -4.10
CA HIS A 548 -22.11 -13.03 -2.75
C HIS A 548 -20.64 -13.30 -2.37
N VAL A 549 -20.37 -13.26 -1.07
CA VAL A 549 -19.06 -13.61 -0.53
C VAL A 549 -18.83 -15.13 -0.62
N GLY A 550 -17.57 -15.54 -0.64
CA GLY A 550 -17.19 -16.96 -0.71
C GLY A 550 -17.81 -17.81 0.41
N GLU A 551 -17.94 -19.11 0.19
CA GLU A 551 -18.57 -20.07 1.13
C GLU A 551 -17.94 -20.00 2.53
N PHE A 552 -16.62 -19.83 2.62
CA PHE A 552 -15.87 -19.79 3.88
C PHE A 552 -15.69 -18.37 4.41
N ALA A 553 -16.18 -17.34 3.70
CA ALA A 553 -16.14 -15.96 4.18
C ALA A 553 -17.24 -15.72 5.22
N PRO A 554 -16.97 -14.92 6.26
CA PRO A 554 -18.01 -14.55 7.21
C PRO A 554 -19.10 -13.74 6.51
N LYS A 555 -20.36 -14.13 6.76
CA LYS A 555 -21.54 -13.36 6.37
C LYS A 555 -21.77 -12.26 7.38
N ILE A 556 -22.24 -11.10 6.94
CA ILE A 556 -22.61 -9.97 7.80
C ILE A 556 -24.08 -9.69 7.68
N SER A 557 -24.75 -9.49 8.82
CA SER A 557 -26.06 -8.87 8.89
C SER A 557 -26.01 -7.64 9.77
N GLN A 558 -26.55 -6.55 9.28
CA GLN A 558 -26.65 -5.29 10.03
C GLN A 558 -28.00 -5.17 10.71
N TYR A 559 -28.01 -4.76 11.95
CA TYR A 559 -29.20 -4.42 12.70
C TYR A 559 -28.99 -3.09 13.45
N THR A 560 -29.90 -2.16 13.30
CA THR A 560 -29.79 -0.84 13.94
C THR A 560 -30.72 -0.74 15.13
N ILE A 561 -30.20 -0.26 16.25
CA ILE A 561 -30.93 -0.01 17.49
C ILE A 561 -30.88 1.48 17.86
N ASP A 562 -31.77 1.90 18.73
CA ASP A 562 -31.66 3.22 19.36
C ASP A 562 -30.32 3.30 20.16
N PRO A 563 -29.48 4.35 19.95
CA PRO A 563 -28.23 4.51 20.68
C PRO A 563 -28.37 4.46 22.20
N GLU A 564 -29.52 4.90 22.74
CA GLU A 564 -29.80 4.80 24.18
C GLU A 564 -29.89 3.35 24.68
N LYS A 565 -30.13 2.37 23.77
CA LYS A 565 -30.23 0.94 24.07
C LYS A 565 -28.90 0.18 23.99
N ILE A 566 -27.82 0.80 23.49
CA ILE A 566 -26.51 0.17 23.36
C ILE A 566 -26.05 -0.43 24.69
N SER A 567 -26.26 0.31 25.81
CA SER A 567 -25.87 -0.15 27.14
C SER A 567 -26.63 -1.40 27.61
N GLU A 568 -27.87 -1.62 27.12
CA GLU A 568 -28.68 -2.81 27.45
C GLU A 568 -28.15 -4.04 26.71
N VAL A 569 -27.76 -3.87 25.43
CA VAL A 569 -27.18 -4.94 24.61
C VAL A 569 -25.79 -5.34 25.10
N ILE A 570 -24.96 -4.36 25.45
CA ILE A 570 -23.62 -4.64 26.02
C ILE A 570 -23.75 -5.29 27.41
N GLY A 571 -24.63 -4.76 28.24
CA GLY A 571 -24.83 -5.21 29.62
C GLY A 571 -23.69 -4.80 30.56
N LYS A 572 -23.86 -5.05 31.85
CA LYS A 572 -22.84 -4.71 32.87
C LYS A 572 -21.54 -5.45 32.60
N GLN A 573 -20.46 -4.68 32.36
CA GLN A 573 -19.12 -5.22 32.02
C GLN A 573 -19.13 -6.18 30.81
N GLY A 574 -20.00 -5.96 29.84
CA GLY A 574 -20.10 -6.79 28.64
C GLY A 574 -20.80 -8.14 28.83
N LYS A 575 -21.43 -8.40 29.99
CA LYS A 575 -21.99 -9.73 30.30
C LYS A 575 -23.06 -10.17 29.30
N THR A 576 -23.93 -9.24 28.85
CA THR A 576 -25.03 -9.60 27.95
C THR A 576 -24.51 -9.93 26.54
N ILE A 577 -23.68 -9.06 25.99
CA ILE A 577 -23.11 -9.28 24.65
C ILE A 577 -22.22 -10.54 24.59
N ASN A 578 -21.39 -10.75 25.64
CA ASN A 578 -20.58 -11.97 25.71
C ASN A 578 -21.45 -13.23 25.82
N GLY A 579 -22.58 -13.18 26.54
CA GLY A 579 -23.55 -14.28 26.59
C GLY A 579 -24.14 -14.62 25.22
N ILE A 580 -24.45 -13.59 24.41
CA ILE A 580 -24.94 -13.80 23.03
C ILE A 580 -23.83 -14.43 22.18
N ILE A 581 -22.61 -13.92 22.27
CA ILE A 581 -21.45 -14.45 21.54
C ILE A 581 -21.16 -15.91 21.93
N ASP A 582 -21.18 -16.21 23.24
CA ASP A 582 -20.93 -17.58 23.74
C ASP A 582 -22.00 -18.58 23.28
N GLU A 583 -23.27 -18.13 23.19
CA GLU A 583 -24.40 -18.97 22.79
C GLU A 583 -24.47 -19.20 21.29
N THR A 584 -24.07 -18.25 20.48
CA THR A 584 -24.26 -18.27 19.00
C THR A 584 -22.96 -18.47 18.25
N GLY A 585 -21.81 -18.20 18.85
CA GLY A 585 -20.49 -18.24 18.21
C GLY A 585 -20.26 -17.10 17.18
N VAL A 586 -21.14 -16.10 17.12
CA VAL A 586 -21.00 -14.95 16.23
C VAL A 586 -20.01 -13.92 16.77
N LYS A 587 -19.46 -13.07 15.88
CA LYS A 587 -18.81 -11.81 16.29
C LYS A 587 -19.84 -10.68 16.21
N ILE A 588 -19.80 -9.76 17.17
CA ILE A 588 -20.70 -8.61 17.24
C ILE A 588 -19.88 -7.35 17.42
N ASP A 589 -20.00 -6.40 16.50
CA ASP A 589 -19.46 -5.06 16.59
C ASP A 589 -20.60 -4.05 16.69
N ILE A 590 -20.53 -3.10 17.62
CA ILE A 590 -21.53 -2.06 17.86
C ILE A 590 -20.84 -0.70 17.79
N ASP A 591 -21.36 0.19 16.95
CA ASP A 591 -20.88 1.57 16.88
C ASP A 591 -21.73 2.54 17.74
N GLU A 592 -21.24 3.78 17.88
CA GLU A 592 -21.91 4.81 18.67
C GLU A 592 -23.27 5.26 18.09
N SER A 593 -23.53 4.99 16.81
CA SER A 593 -24.81 5.30 16.15
C SER A 593 -25.90 4.28 16.46
N GLY A 594 -25.55 3.14 17.08
CA GLY A 594 -26.45 2.02 17.32
C GLY A 594 -26.51 0.99 16.19
N ARG A 595 -25.62 1.07 15.19
CA ARG A 595 -25.44 0.04 14.18
C ARG A 595 -24.72 -1.16 14.81
N ILE A 596 -25.31 -2.34 14.62
CA ILE A 596 -24.77 -3.62 15.08
C ILE A 596 -24.44 -4.46 13.86
N ASP A 597 -23.18 -4.77 13.68
CA ASP A 597 -22.67 -5.68 12.66
C ASP A 597 -22.47 -7.07 13.29
N ILE A 598 -23.17 -8.08 12.77
CA ILE A 598 -23.13 -9.46 13.27
C ILE A 598 -22.55 -10.36 12.20
N LEU A 599 -21.44 -11.03 12.51
CA LEU A 599 -20.68 -11.83 11.58
C LEU A 599 -20.64 -13.30 11.99
N SER A 600 -20.89 -14.21 11.03
CA SER A 600 -20.69 -15.65 11.18
C SER A 600 -20.62 -16.30 9.79
N GLU A 601 -20.00 -17.47 9.68
CA GLU A 601 -20.14 -18.36 8.52
C GLU A 601 -21.55 -18.94 8.42
N ASP A 602 -22.25 -19.09 9.56
CA ASP A 602 -23.59 -19.66 9.69
C ASP A 602 -24.66 -18.59 9.82
N GLN A 603 -25.52 -18.44 8.79
CA GLN A 603 -26.63 -17.48 8.78
C GLN A 603 -27.64 -17.74 9.90
N ALA A 604 -27.89 -19.00 10.25
CA ALA A 604 -28.85 -19.32 11.31
C ALA A 604 -28.38 -18.80 12.68
N MET A 605 -27.08 -18.76 12.93
CA MET A 605 -26.51 -18.21 14.16
C MET A 605 -26.60 -16.66 14.18
N ILE A 606 -26.45 -16.02 13.02
CA ILE A 606 -26.68 -14.56 12.89
C ILE A 606 -28.15 -14.25 13.21
N ASP A 607 -29.10 -14.97 12.60
CA ASP A 607 -30.53 -14.76 12.80
C ASP A 607 -30.94 -14.97 14.27
N LYS A 608 -30.32 -15.97 14.91
CA LYS A 608 -30.50 -16.24 16.35
C LYS A 608 -29.99 -15.06 17.20
N ALA A 609 -28.78 -14.57 16.93
CA ALA A 609 -28.22 -13.40 17.64
C ALA A 609 -29.09 -12.16 17.48
N ILE A 610 -29.58 -11.88 16.27
CA ILE A 610 -30.50 -10.77 15.99
C ILE A 610 -31.80 -10.95 16.81
N SER A 611 -32.34 -12.16 16.87
CA SER A 611 -33.55 -12.45 17.65
C SER A 611 -33.34 -12.17 19.15
N ILE A 612 -32.18 -12.57 19.70
CA ILE A 612 -31.84 -12.27 21.10
C ILE A 612 -31.72 -10.77 21.32
N ILE A 613 -31.00 -10.06 20.44
CA ILE A 613 -30.85 -8.59 20.55
C ILE A 613 -32.21 -7.90 20.47
N LYS A 614 -33.09 -8.28 19.55
CA LYS A 614 -34.46 -7.78 19.45
C LYS A 614 -35.23 -7.96 20.75
N SER A 615 -35.16 -9.14 21.37
CA SER A 615 -35.86 -9.40 22.64
C SER A 615 -35.40 -8.48 23.79
N ILE A 616 -34.16 -7.99 23.73
CA ILE A 616 -33.59 -7.06 24.72
C ILE A 616 -34.09 -5.63 24.47
N VAL A 617 -34.03 -5.14 23.23
CA VAL A 617 -34.24 -3.71 22.90
C VAL A 617 -35.68 -3.37 22.55
N GLU A 618 -36.45 -4.32 21.98
CA GLU A 618 -37.83 -4.07 21.58
C GLU A 618 -38.74 -4.06 22.81
N PRO A 619 -39.71 -3.15 22.91
CA PRO A 619 -40.70 -3.14 23.99
C PRO A 619 -41.61 -4.37 23.86
N LEU A 620 -41.99 -4.93 25.00
CA LEU A 620 -43.01 -5.97 25.04
C LEU A 620 -44.37 -5.39 24.76
N ASN A 621 -45.18 -6.08 23.93
CA ASN A 621 -46.53 -5.66 23.61
C ASN A 621 -47.54 -6.42 24.46
N VAL A 622 -48.52 -5.70 24.96
CA VAL A 622 -49.67 -6.30 25.68
C VAL A 622 -50.49 -7.16 24.68
N GLY A 623 -50.72 -8.40 25.05
CA GLY A 623 -51.46 -9.36 24.22
C GLY A 623 -50.62 -10.35 23.44
N ASP A 624 -49.30 -10.08 23.27
CA ASP A 624 -48.38 -11.00 22.60
C ASP A 624 -47.88 -12.13 23.54
N ILE A 625 -47.46 -13.23 22.93
CA ILE A 625 -46.93 -14.40 23.61
C ILE A 625 -45.41 -14.40 23.46
N TYR A 626 -44.72 -14.62 24.56
CA TYR A 626 -43.26 -14.70 24.61
C TYR A 626 -42.82 -16.00 25.30
N GLU A 627 -41.71 -16.53 24.92
CA GLU A 627 -41.05 -17.64 25.63
C GLU A 627 -40.16 -17.11 26.72
N GLY A 628 -40.09 -17.81 27.86
CA GLY A 628 -39.24 -17.42 28.96
C GLY A 628 -38.95 -18.61 29.90
N GLU A 629 -38.06 -18.40 30.82
CA GLU A 629 -37.68 -19.40 31.84
C GLU A 629 -38.15 -18.96 33.21
N VAL A 630 -38.68 -19.90 33.98
CA VAL A 630 -39.08 -19.66 35.38
C VAL A 630 -37.85 -19.53 36.27
N VAL A 631 -37.52 -18.32 36.66
CA VAL A 631 -36.29 -18.02 37.47
C VAL A 631 -36.52 -17.95 38.96
N ARG A 632 -37.76 -17.75 39.40
CA ARG A 632 -38.12 -17.66 40.84
C ARG A 632 -39.58 -17.99 41.05
N ILE A 633 -39.87 -18.70 42.17
CA ILE A 633 -41.19 -19.02 42.61
C ILE A 633 -41.46 -18.39 43.98
N MET A 634 -42.68 -17.86 44.14
CA MET A 634 -43.21 -17.28 45.41
C MET A 634 -44.63 -17.85 45.61
N ASN A 635 -45.10 -17.80 46.86
CA ASN A 635 -46.46 -18.31 47.23
C ASN A 635 -47.61 -17.75 46.38
N PHE A 636 -47.42 -16.56 45.79
CA PHE A 636 -48.41 -15.84 45.01
C PHE A 636 -48.20 -15.91 43.49
N GLY A 637 -47.14 -16.52 43.01
CA GLY A 637 -46.89 -16.65 41.59
C GLY A 637 -45.42 -17.01 41.22
N ALA A 638 -45.18 -17.14 39.93
CA ALA A 638 -43.88 -17.43 39.34
C ALA A 638 -43.33 -16.21 38.59
N PHE A 639 -42.03 -15.99 38.69
CA PHE A 639 -41.30 -14.99 37.90
C PHE A 639 -40.64 -15.68 36.74
N VAL A 640 -40.91 -15.14 35.55
CA VAL A 640 -40.39 -15.64 34.27
C VAL A 640 -39.48 -14.60 33.66
N GLN A 641 -38.29 -14.98 33.35
CA GLN A 641 -37.33 -14.16 32.64
C GLN A 641 -37.63 -14.28 31.12
N LEU A 642 -38.02 -13.16 30.50
CA LEU A 642 -38.36 -13.06 29.08
C LEU A 642 -37.16 -12.65 28.23
N SER A 643 -36.23 -11.92 28.83
CA SER A 643 -34.92 -11.56 28.27
C SER A 643 -33.97 -11.23 29.42
N SER A 644 -32.68 -10.96 29.09
CA SER A 644 -31.63 -10.67 30.11
C SER A 644 -31.97 -9.50 31.04
N ASN A 645 -32.87 -8.61 30.66
CA ASN A 645 -33.25 -7.41 31.39
C ASN A 645 -34.77 -7.27 31.65
N LYS A 646 -35.59 -8.28 31.30
CA LYS A 646 -37.06 -8.21 31.41
C LYS A 646 -37.61 -9.46 32.14
N ASP A 647 -38.08 -9.26 33.38
CA ASP A 647 -38.78 -10.28 34.14
C ASP A 647 -40.25 -9.95 34.23
N GLY A 648 -41.09 -10.95 34.04
CA GLY A 648 -42.52 -10.83 34.24
C GLY A 648 -43.03 -11.76 35.32
N MET A 649 -44.17 -11.47 35.94
CA MET A 649 -44.78 -12.25 37.01
C MET A 649 -46.06 -12.91 36.54
N ILE A 650 -46.19 -14.20 36.66
CA ILE A 650 -47.42 -14.97 36.51
C ILE A 650 -48.02 -15.10 37.90
N HIS A 651 -49.18 -14.43 38.14
CA HIS A 651 -49.90 -14.65 39.38
C HIS A 651 -50.46 -16.07 39.42
N ILE A 652 -50.53 -16.68 40.63
CA ILE A 652 -51.00 -18.08 40.80
C ILE A 652 -52.34 -18.35 40.11
N SER A 653 -53.26 -17.39 40.06
CA SER A 653 -54.53 -17.48 39.36
C SER A 653 -54.46 -17.44 37.85
N LYS A 654 -53.28 -17.23 37.28
CA LYS A 654 -53.01 -17.16 35.82
C LYS A 654 -52.08 -18.27 35.31
N LEU A 655 -51.76 -19.25 36.23
CA LEU A 655 -50.99 -20.43 35.90
C LEU A 655 -51.83 -21.54 35.24
N SER A 656 -53.12 -21.59 35.57
CA SER A 656 -54.07 -22.54 35.00
C SER A 656 -55.45 -21.96 34.95
N ASN A 657 -56.35 -22.56 34.12
CA ASN A 657 -57.76 -22.29 34.13
C ASN A 657 -58.50 -22.92 35.32
N GLU A 658 -57.87 -23.87 36.01
CA GLU A 658 -58.36 -24.51 37.22
C GLU A 658 -57.66 -23.91 38.48
N ARG A 659 -58.28 -24.11 39.65
CA ARG A 659 -57.70 -23.58 40.90
C ARG A 659 -56.41 -24.31 41.27
N VAL A 660 -55.32 -23.55 41.31
CA VAL A 660 -53.99 -24.04 41.69
C VAL A 660 -53.78 -23.79 43.19
N GLU A 661 -53.39 -24.85 43.96
CA GLU A 661 -53.13 -24.72 45.38
C GLU A 661 -51.70 -24.23 45.69
N LYS A 662 -50.70 -24.69 44.88
CA LYS A 662 -49.31 -24.28 44.97
C LYS A 662 -48.77 -24.04 43.58
N VAL A 663 -47.90 -23.05 43.42
CA VAL A 663 -47.26 -22.67 42.15
C VAL A 663 -46.43 -23.82 41.57
N GLU A 664 -45.77 -24.57 42.47
CA GLU A 664 -44.93 -25.73 42.12
C GLU A 664 -45.73 -26.91 41.56
N ASP A 665 -47.07 -26.97 41.72
CA ASP A 665 -47.94 -27.97 41.12
C ASP A 665 -48.06 -27.79 39.59
N VAL A 666 -47.73 -26.58 39.07
CA VAL A 666 -47.83 -26.27 37.65
C VAL A 666 -46.48 -26.03 37.01
N VAL A 667 -45.62 -25.18 37.62
CA VAL A 667 -44.29 -24.83 37.09
C VAL A 667 -43.21 -24.92 38.15
N ASN A 668 -42.00 -25.28 37.75
CA ASN A 668 -40.79 -25.32 38.58
C ASN A 668 -39.72 -24.34 38.07
N ILE A 669 -38.78 -24.00 38.93
CA ILE A 669 -37.62 -23.19 38.56
C ILE A 669 -36.85 -23.94 37.49
N GLY A 670 -36.53 -23.25 36.37
CA GLY A 670 -35.86 -23.79 35.18
C GLY A 670 -36.81 -24.26 34.09
N ASP A 671 -38.13 -24.32 34.34
CA ASP A 671 -39.11 -24.66 33.30
C ASP A 671 -39.16 -23.60 32.23
N LYS A 672 -39.13 -23.97 30.95
CA LYS A 672 -39.43 -23.13 29.81
C LYS A 672 -40.90 -23.02 29.61
N VAL A 673 -41.41 -21.83 29.45
CA VAL A 673 -42.85 -21.56 29.38
C VAL A 673 -43.16 -20.51 28.30
N ALA A 674 -44.25 -20.70 27.57
CA ALA A 674 -44.87 -19.68 26.73
C ALA A 674 -45.86 -18.88 27.56
N VAL A 675 -45.68 -17.57 27.62
CA VAL A 675 -46.47 -16.67 28.45
C VAL A 675 -47.02 -15.51 27.67
N LYS A 676 -48.25 -15.15 27.95
CA LYS A 676 -48.92 -13.99 27.34
C LYS A 676 -48.80 -12.78 28.25
N VAL A 677 -48.43 -11.65 27.67
CA VAL A 677 -48.37 -10.36 28.39
C VAL A 677 -49.78 -9.85 28.54
N LEU A 678 -50.26 -9.76 29.78
CA LEU A 678 -51.61 -9.23 30.09
C LEU A 678 -51.62 -7.72 30.25
N GLU A 679 -50.61 -7.19 30.92
CA GLU A 679 -50.54 -5.77 31.29
C GLU A 679 -49.08 -5.41 31.61
N ILE A 680 -48.68 -4.21 31.28
CA ILE A 680 -47.46 -3.56 31.79
C ILE A 680 -47.92 -2.36 32.60
N ASP A 681 -47.67 -2.36 33.88
CA ASP A 681 -48.13 -1.29 34.76
C ASP A 681 -47.30 -0.01 34.62
N LYS A 682 -47.74 1.08 35.26
CA LYS A 682 -47.07 2.40 35.20
C LYS A 682 -45.65 2.40 35.83
N MET A 683 -45.29 1.35 36.53
CA MET A 683 -43.98 1.14 37.14
C MET A 683 -43.11 0.17 36.30
N GLY A 684 -43.58 -0.24 35.11
CA GLY A 684 -42.86 -1.17 34.23
C GLY A 684 -42.95 -2.63 34.65
N ARG A 685 -43.81 -3.01 35.60
CA ARG A 685 -43.95 -4.41 36.02
C ARG A 685 -44.86 -5.15 35.01
N ILE A 686 -44.36 -6.32 34.55
CA ILE A 686 -44.98 -7.13 33.50
C ILE A 686 -45.81 -8.23 34.16
N ASN A 687 -47.13 -8.19 33.91
CA ASN A 687 -48.08 -9.20 34.37
C ASN A 687 -48.34 -10.22 33.24
N LEU A 688 -48.11 -11.48 33.55
CA LEU A 688 -48.13 -12.58 32.57
C LEU A 688 -49.23 -13.58 32.86
N LYS A 689 -49.65 -14.32 31.83
CA LYS A 689 -50.48 -15.51 31.93
C LYS A 689 -49.71 -16.68 31.29
N LEU A 690 -49.72 -17.84 31.92
CA LEU A 690 -49.19 -19.07 31.30
C LEU A 690 -50.11 -19.49 30.17
N GLU A 691 -49.57 -19.69 28.96
CA GLU A 691 -50.28 -20.28 27.85
C GLU A 691 -49.94 -21.80 27.73
N GLU A 692 -48.70 -22.13 27.78
CA GLU A 692 -48.26 -23.54 27.78
C GLU A 692 -46.88 -23.70 28.43
N LYS A 693 -46.56 -24.92 28.87
CA LYS A 693 -45.25 -25.36 29.29
C LYS A 693 -44.54 -25.98 28.09
N ILE A 694 -43.35 -25.49 27.77
CA ILE A 694 -42.53 -26.00 26.64
C ILE A 694 -41.81 -27.24 27.15
N GLU A 695 -42.14 -28.40 26.60
CA GLU A 695 -41.40 -29.66 26.85
C GLU A 695 -40.16 -29.66 25.95
N ASP A 696 -38.99 -29.97 26.55
CA ASP A 696 -37.70 -30.05 25.82
C ASP A 696 -37.69 -31.15 24.75
#